data_3c47d86e4d98708e7822af88d402040f
#
_entry.id   3c47d86e4d98708e7822af88d402040f
#
_cell.length_a   1.000
_cell.length_b   1.000
_cell.length_c   1.000
_cell.angle_alpha   90.00
_cell.angle_beta   90.00
_cell.angle_gamma   90.00
#
_symmetry.space_group_name_H-M   'P 1'
#
loop_
_entity.id
_entity.type
_entity.pdbx_description
1 polymer ?
#
loop_
_entity_poly.entity_id
_entity_poly.type
_entity_poly.pdbx_seq_one_letter_code
_entity_poly.pdbx_strand_id
1 'polypeptide(L)'
;MKRHALFLISSLFFLSIISVHAKETLPPRGDGEGTAVVVGTFGDKAVKAYRKKIPLQAEGYYLKVTPTEVVVAGRDESGTFYGRQALKTITGSSLKGENLLRSLREQYKEVLPLEGVGGSSFEIRDWPSVACRGVIEGFYGNPWSHEDRLRQFEFYGKRRLNIYVYGPKDDPYHRTHWREPYPEAEAARLKELVQAAHRNHVQFVWAIHPGGDIQWNRADSLAVVNKLNLMYGLGIRSFAVFFDDIGGEGARGEKQAGLMNYLTDNFVRKHKDVEPLIICPTQYNKSWSHGDYLSTLGTMMYPEVRIMWTGNTVVDMIERDDLEWINAQIKRKAFIWLNYPVNDYCQSRLLMGKTYGNGLDIADLVSGFCSNPMEYAEASKVSLYSIADYCWNMPAYDAEKSWENAIAELMPTSKAAFRLFCDNNVDLGKTAHGLRREGESSGWGKVPNDHYFRALVTEADALLADSISQPEMLQEIKPWVETMRLLGQSGLQVFYMQRALQQKDSVSFIAHYRALQKLKEKQNGIISRNYEGSVVKAKPVVSGSRLTPWVDAMTVQLVKDYKHFYSYGLEFLPQQAIEDGIYYIMYKGKYLTDVHASPDRDGDFPVFVAEPDTINPQRQLWSIELVPATGRFKITNAQDGRYVNELGAFWADKNTKPYNEEWNTYVFTKMPDGYTIQCGGRASGSWYVEDDRIKNGKQSGTFQIKAP
;
A
#
# COMPACT_ATOMS: atom_id res chain seq x y z
N MET A 1 26.98 -55.00 14.38
CA MET A 1 28.26 -54.74 13.67
C MET A 1 28.28 -53.27 13.24
N LYS A 2 29.22 -52.54 13.86
CA LYS A 2 29.96 -51.33 13.39
C LYS A 2 29.10 -50.15 12.87
N ARG A 3 29.03 -49.02 13.52
CA ARG A 3 29.98 -48.03 14.08
C ARG A 3 29.84 -46.70 13.34
N HIS A 4 29.48 -45.69 14.06
CA HIS A 4 30.17 -44.40 14.38
C HIS A 4 29.91 -43.29 13.36
N ALA A 5 29.78 -42.00 13.67
CA ALA A 5 30.13 -41.25 14.89
C ALA A 5 29.37 -39.91 14.93
N LEU A 6 29.14 -39.51 16.15
CA LEU A 6 28.89 -38.11 16.58
C LEU A 6 29.97 -37.13 16.05
N PHE A 7 29.61 -35.89 15.77
CA PHE A 7 30.41 -34.75 16.15
C PHE A 7 29.51 -33.57 16.55
N LEU A 8 29.46 -33.32 17.86
CA LEU A 8 29.18 -32.04 18.47
C LEU A 8 30.41 -31.14 18.27
N ILE A 9 30.22 -29.91 17.83
CA ILE A 9 31.13 -28.80 18.14
C ILE A 9 30.30 -27.59 18.53
N SER A 10 30.26 -27.38 19.84
CA SER A 10 29.97 -26.09 20.46
C SER A 10 31.21 -25.23 20.30
N SER A 11 31.04 -23.98 19.85
CA SER A 11 32.05 -22.95 20.15
C SER A 11 31.35 -21.60 20.27
N LEU A 12 31.37 -21.18 21.52
CA LEU A 12 31.27 -19.78 21.94
C LEU A 12 32.13 -18.88 21.04
N PHE A 13 31.56 -17.80 20.54
CA PHE A 13 32.35 -16.62 20.19
C PHE A 13 31.87 -15.42 20.99
N PHE A 14 32.74 -15.01 21.87
CA PHE A 14 32.70 -13.81 22.69
C PHE A 14 32.78 -12.56 21.81
N LEU A 15 32.07 -11.52 22.25
CA LEU A 15 32.19 -10.13 21.80
C LEU A 15 33.67 -9.70 21.74
N SER A 16 34.05 -9.10 20.64
CA SER A 16 35.03 -8.04 20.63
C SER A 16 34.60 -6.99 19.60
N ILE A 17 34.11 -5.86 20.10
CA ILE A 17 34.06 -4.60 19.34
C ILE A 17 35.50 -4.22 19.04
N ILE A 18 35.97 -4.60 17.87
CA ILE A 18 37.20 -4.05 17.30
C ILE A 18 36.79 -3.27 16.08
N SER A 19 36.96 -1.96 16.18
CA SER A 19 37.04 -1.05 15.03
C SER A 19 38.10 -1.56 14.06
N VAL A 20 37.67 -2.40 13.12
CA VAL A 20 38.55 -2.91 12.08
C VAL A 20 38.63 -1.86 10.97
N HIS A 21 39.70 -1.10 10.97
CA HIS A 21 40.22 -0.41 9.80
C HIS A 21 40.75 -1.48 8.82
N ALA A 22 39.83 -2.23 8.19
CA ALA A 22 40.20 -3.22 7.19
C ALA A 22 40.49 -2.48 5.87
N LYS A 23 41.75 -2.56 5.43
CA LYS A 23 42.08 -2.38 4.03
C LYS A 23 41.50 -3.54 3.26
N GLU A 24 40.23 -3.41 2.81
CA GLU A 24 39.68 -4.32 1.81
C GLU A 24 40.30 -3.97 0.46
N THR A 25 41.19 -4.80 -0.03
CA THR A 25 41.65 -4.79 -1.41
C THR A 25 40.60 -5.43 -2.29
N LEU A 26 40.06 -4.71 -3.27
CA LEU A 26 39.33 -5.29 -4.39
C LEU A 26 40.23 -6.29 -5.14
N PRO A 27 39.71 -7.40 -5.69
CA PRO A 27 40.52 -8.35 -6.41
C PRO A 27 41.24 -7.66 -7.57
N PRO A 28 42.54 -7.94 -7.76
CA PRO A 28 43.34 -7.27 -8.78
C PRO A 28 42.80 -7.63 -10.17
N ARG A 29 42.46 -6.61 -10.97
CA ARG A 29 42.50 -6.77 -12.42
C ARG A 29 43.97 -6.91 -12.79
N GLY A 30 44.33 -8.04 -13.36
CA GLY A 30 45.68 -8.36 -13.71
C GLY A 30 46.31 -7.28 -14.58
N ASP A 31 47.27 -6.60 -13.96
CA ASP A 31 48.41 -5.88 -14.46
C ASP A 31 48.95 -5.00 -13.31
N GLY A 32 49.81 -5.53 -12.52
CA GLY A 32 50.97 -4.99 -11.80
C GLY A 32 50.84 -3.79 -10.86
N GLU A 33 49.81 -2.97 -10.89
CA GLU A 33 49.61 -1.85 -9.95
C GLU A 33 48.20 -1.94 -9.32
N GLY A 34 48.14 -2.21 -8.01
CA GLY A 34 46.91 -2.33 -7.27
C GLY A 34 46.18 -0.98 -7.17
N THR A 35 44.86 -0.95 -7.50
CA THR A 35 44.02 0.23 -7.30
C THR A 35 43.96 0.60 -5.81
N ALA A 36 44.37 1.83 -5.47
CA ALA A 36 44.28 2.35 -4.10
C ALA A 36 42.78 2.56 -3.73
N VAL A 37 42.37 2.04 -2.56
CA VAL A 37 41.00 2.22 -2.05
C VAL A 37 41.03 3.07 -0.79
N VAL A 38 40.36 4.22 -0.82
CA VAL A 38 40.23 5.15 0.31
C VAL A 38 38.75 5.20 0.74
N VAL A 39 38.49 4.84 1.99
CA VAL A 39 37.13 4.87 2.55
C VAL A 39 37.17 5.55 3.92
N GLY A 40 36.17 6.40 4.19
CA GLY A 40 36.02 7.02 5.50
C GLY A 40 34.91 8.06 5.56
N THR A 41 34.69 8.55 6.77
CA THR A 41 33.79 9.66 7.06
C THR A 41 34.55 11.01 7.06
N PHE A 42 33.83 12.11 7.01
CA PHE A 42 34.38 13.49 6.98
C PHE A 42 35.43 13.74 8.07
N GLY A 43 35.28 13.13 9.26
CA GLY A 43 36.24 13.26 10.39
C GLY A 43 37.57 12.53 10.18
N ASP A 44 37.60 11.50 9.34
CA ASP A 44 38.71 10.58 9.21
C ASP A 44 39.93 11.22 8.51
N LYS A 45 41.13 10.83 8.94
CA LYS A 45 42.38 11.26 8.32
C LYS A 45 42.49 10.75 6.87
N ALA A 46 41.98 9.55 6.58
CA ALA A 46 42.07 8.93 5.27
C ALA A 46 41.44 9.77 4.15
N VAL A 47 40.30 10.43 4.44
CA VAL A 47 39.58 11.25 3.46
C VAL A 47 39.86 12.75 3.57
N LYS A 48 40.89 13.17 4.35
CA LYS A 48 41.23 14.58 4.58
C LYS A 48 41.42 15.38 3.27
N ALA A 49 42.02 14.78 2.26
CA ALA A 49 42.25 15.41 0.95
C ALA A 49 40.94 15.69 0.18
N TYR A 50 39.88 14.95 0.48
CA TYR A 50 38.61 15.01 -0.23
C TYR A 50 37.49 15.78 0.50
N ARG A 51 37.74 16.29 1.73
CA ARG A 51 36.77 16.99 2.58
C ARG A 51 35.95 18.07 1.85
N LYS A 52 36.60 18.84 0.97
CA LYS A 52 35.94 19.90 0.18
C LYS A 52 35.03 19.38 -0.90
N LYS A 53 35.13 18.08 -1.25
CA LYS A 53 34.30 17.39 -2.24
C LYS A 53 33.10 16.73 -1.59
N ILE A 54 33.12 16.42 -0.30
CA ILE A 54 32.04 15.77 0.43
C ILE A 54 30.87 16.76 0.56
N PRO A 55 29.63 16.38 0.20
CA PRO A 55 28.44 17.21 0.40
C PRO A 55 28.29 17.65 1.85
N LEU A 56 27.71 18.84 2.07
CA LEU A 56 27.45 19.36 3.42
C LEU A 56 26.24 18.69 4.09
N GLN A 57 25.34 18.17 3.30
CA GLN A 57 24.11 17.51 3.76
C GLN A 57 24.45 16.21 4.49
N ALA A 58 23.72 15.93 5.56
CA ALA A 58 23.80 14.63 6.25
C ALA A 58 23.54 13.49 5.24
N GLU A 59 24.19 12.36 5.47
CA GLU A 59 24.13 11.16 4.61
C GLU A 59 24.68 11.38 3.19
N GLY A 60 25.17 12.58 2.86
CA GLY A 60 25.84 12.86 1.60
C GLY A 60 27.17 12.14 1.47
N TYR A 61 27.56 11.81 0.25
CA TYR A 61 28.85 11.18 -0.03
C TYR A 61 29.50 11.69 -1.32
N TYR A 62 30.82 11.55 -1.36
CA TYR A 62 31.66 11.71 -2.51
C TYR A 62 32.24 10.37 -2.92
N LEU A 63 32.10 10.02 -4.18
CA LEU A 63 32.64 8.81 -4.79
C LEU A 63 33.53 9.21 -5.97
N LYS A 64 34.78 8.70 -6.00
CA LYS A 64 35.69 8.84 -7.15
C LYS A 64 36.07 7.45 -7.63
N VAL A 65 36.05 7.24 -8.91
CA VAL A 65 36.51 6.00 -9.54
C VAL A 65 37.47 6.33 -10.66
N THR A 66 38.66 5.80 -10.56
CA THR A 66 39.72 5.87 -11.60
C THR A 66 40.41 4.51 -11.69
N PRO A 67 41.24 4.25 -12.71
CA PRO A 67 42.01 3.01 -12.79
C PRO A 67 42.98 2.78 -11.60
N THR A 68 43.46 3.85 -11.00
CA THR A 68 44.50 3.80 -9.93
C THR A 68 43.92 4.08 -8.55
N GLU A 69 42.74 4.67 -8.44
CA GLU A 69 42.19 5.08 -7.14
C GLU A 69 40.66 5.00 -7.12
N VAL A 70 40.10 4.44 -6.03
CA VAL A 70 38.71 4.51 -5.65
C VAL A 70 38.58 5.21 -4.30
N VAL A 71 37.74 6.25 -4.22
CA VAL A 71 37.46 6.98 -2.99
C VAL A 71 35.99 6.89 -2.66
N VAL A 72 35.65 6.51 -1.42
CA VAL A 72 34.30 6.59 -0.85
C VAL A 72 34.40 7.45 0.42
N ALA A 73 33.91 8.67 0.37
CA ALA A 73 34.01 9.62 1.48
C ALA A 73 32.60 10.13 1.85
N GLY A 74 32.06 9.68 2.97
CA GLY A 74 30.77 10.10 3.48
C GLY A 74 30.83 11.34 4.38
N ARG A 75 29.74 12.10 4.45
CA ARG A 75 29.54 13.17 5.43
C ARG A 75 29.54 12.61 6.85
N ASP A 76 28.94 11.45 7.01
CA ASP A 76 28.77 10.65 8.21
C ASP A 76 28.86 9.16 7.88
N GLU A 77 28.61 8.30 8.86
CA GLU A 77 28.65 6.84 8.67
C GLU A 77 27.63 6.35 7.63
N SER A 78 26.43 6.92 7.65
CA SER A 78 25.38 6.58 6.68
C SER A 78 25.75 7.01 5.27
N GLY A 79 26.34 8.21 5.10
CA GLY A 79 26.87 8.65 3.81
C GLY A 79 27.98 7.74 3.27
N THR A 80 28.88 7.28 4.17
CA THR A 80 29.90 6.29 3.79
C THR A 80 29.29 4.96 3.39
N PHE A 81 28.28 4.49 4.12
CA PHE A 81 27.54 3.27 3.80
C PHE A 81 26.86 3.38 2.42
N TYR A 82 26.13 4.47 2.15
CA TYR A 82 25.48 4.69 0.86
C TYR A 82 26.45 4.84 -0.31
N GLY A 83 27.58 5.52 -0.08
CA GLY A 83 28.67 5.58 -1.07
C GLY A 83 29.25 4.22 -1.42
N ARG A 84 29.40 3.32 -0.43
CA ARG A 84 29.79 1.92 -0.68
C ARG A 84 28.74 1.15 -1.47
N GLN A 85 27.43 1.34 -1.18
CA GLN A 85 26.35 0.73 -1.95
C GLN A 85 26.34 1.23 -3.40
N ALA A 86 26.53 2.53 -3.61
CA ALA A 86 26.65 3.12 -4.94
C ALA A 86 27.85 2.50 -5.72
N LEU A 87 29.01 2.42 -5.09
CA LEU A 87 30.20 1.78 -5.69
C LEU A 87 29.91 0.33 -6.09
N LYS A 88 29.28 -0.45 -5.20
CA LYS A 88 28.91 -1.86 -5.47
C LYS A 88 27.96 -1.97 -6.68
N THR A 89 26.97 -1.10 -6.77
CA THR A 89 26.04 -1.07 -7.90
C THR A 89 26.77 -0.73 -9.21
N ILE A 90 27.64 0.27 -9.18
CA ILE A 90 28.39 0.71 -10.35
C ILE A 90 29.38 -0.36 -10.84
N THR A 91 30.11 -0.99 -9.93
CA THR A 91 31.08 -2.05 -10.27
C THR A 91 30.41 -3.32 -10.77
N GLY A 92 29.19 -3.61 -10.34
CA GLY A 92 28.36 -4.69 -10.85
C GLY A 92 27.71 -4.41 -12.21
N SER A 93 27.77 -3.17 -12.71
CA SER A 93 27.16 -2.80 -13.98
C SER A 93 27.95 -3.33 -15.19
N SER A 94 27.24 -3.83 -16.19
CA SER A 94 27.79 -4.20 -17.49
C SER A 94 28.07 -2.99 -18.40
N LEU A 95 27.54 -1.81 -18.08
CA LEU A 95 27.71 -0.58 -18.86
C LEU A 95 29.15 -0.07 -18.80
N LYS A 96 29.64 0.51 -19.89
CA LYS A 96 31.00 1.08 -20.00
C LYS A 96 30.96 2.43 -20.74
N GLY A 97 32.02 3.23 -20.57
CA GLY A 97 32.22 4.48 -21.30
C GLY A 97 31.05 5.46 -21.15
N GLU A 98 30.67 6.10 -22.25
CA GLU A 98 29.58 7.08 -22.29
C GLU A 98 28.22 6.53 -21.85
N ASN A 99 27.94 5.25 -22.09
CA ASN A 99 26.70 4.63 -21.63
C ASN A 99 26.65 4.53 -20.11
N LEU A 100 27.77 4.23 -19.46
CA LEU A 100 27.88 4.26 -18.01
C LEU A 100 27.70 5.69 -17.48
N LEU A 101 28.41 6.66 -18.02
CA LEU A 101 28.33 8.07 -17.58
C LEU A 101 26.91 8.63 -17.74
N ARG A 102 26.24 8.31 -18.85
CA ARG A 102 24.84 8.69 -19.05
C ARG A 102 23.93 8.09 -17.97
N SER A 103 24.06 6.80 -17.69
CA SER A 103 23.31 6.13 -16.63
C SER A 103 23.58 6.73 -15.25
N LEU A 104 24.84 7.08 -14.96
CA LEU A 104 25.18 7.72 -13.70
C LEU A 104 24.56 9.13 -13.54
N ARG A 105 24.62 9.96 -14.60
CA ARG A 105 23.97 11.30 -14.59
C ARG A 105 22.47 11.26 -14.38
N GLU A 106 21.85 10.16 -14.73
CA GLU A 106 20.43 9.94 -14.53
C GLU A 106 20.07 9.45 -13.12
N GLN A 107 21.04 8.89 -12.39
CA GLN A 107 20.82 8.29 -11.06
C GLN A 107 21.32 9.15 -9.91
N TYR A 108 22.37 9.95 -10.12
CA TYR A 108 23.07 10.71 -9.09
C TYR A 108 23.01 12.21 -9.36
N LYS A 109 23.03 13.02 -8.30
CA LYS A 109 22.85 14.47 -8.39
C LYS A 109 23.94 15.17 -9.19
N GLU A 110 25.19 14.86 -8.88
CA GLU A 110 26.34 15.46 -9.56
C GLU A 110 27.28 14.36 -10.06
N VAL A 111 27.50 14.28 -11.35
CA VAL A 111 28.44 13.34 -11.98
C VAL A 111 29.38 14.12 -12.89
N LEU A 112 30.67 14.08 -12.56
CA LEU A 112 31.73 14.74 -13.32
C LEU A 112 32.64 13.68 -13.95
N PRO A 113 32.73 13.58 -15.30
CA PRO A 113 33.71 12.75 -15.94
C PRO A 113 35.14 13.35 -15.70
N LEU A 114 36.12 12.48 -15.52
CA LEU A 114 37.51 12.88 -15.36
C LEU A 114 38.23 12.66 -16.69
N GLU A 115 38.46 13.77 -17.42
CA GLU A 115 39.16 13.74 -18.69
C GLU A 115 40.65 13.45 -18.49
N GLY A 116 41.28 12.72 -19.44
CA GLY A 116 42.71 12.46 -19.44
C GLY A 116 43.21 11.32 -18.53
N VAL A 117 42.36 10.67 -17.77
CA VAL A 117 42.74 9.60 -16.82
C VAL A 117 42.40 8.19 -17.33
N GLY A 118 42.16 8.02 -18.60
CA GLY A 118 41.88 6.74 -19.27
C GLY A 118 40.56 6.05 -18.83
N GLY A 119 39.81 5.50 -19.76
CA GLY A 119 38.59 4.74 -19.45
C GLY A 119 37.42 5.55 -18.87
N SER A 120 36.54 4.91 -18.13
CA SER A 120 35.37 5.51 -17.49
C SER A 120 35.74 6.04 -16.10
N SER A 121 36.54 7.12 -16.01
CA SER A 121 36.89 7.79 -14.75
C SER A 121 35.87 8.89 -14.45
N PHE A 122 35.38 8.95 -13.20
CA PHE A 122 34.36 9.91 -12.80
C PHE A 122 34.40 10.22 -11.31
N GLU A 123 33.78 11.35 -10.97
CA GLU A 123 33.40 11.71 -9.61
C GLU A 123 31.90 11.83 -9.47
N ILE A 124 31.37 11.41 -8.33
CA ILE A 124 29.96 11.55 -7.94
C ILE A 124 29.91 12.30 -6.62
N ARG A 125 29.00 13.28 -6.53
CA ARG A 125 28.57 13.88 -5.26
C ARG A 125 27.06 13.69 -5.18
N ASP A 126 26.61 13.08 -4.09
CA ASP A 126 25.19 12.71 -3.96
C ASP A 126 24.73 12.83 -2.51
N TRP A 127 23.45 13.19 -2.31
CA TRP A 127 22.84 13.42 -1.00
C TRP A 127 21.31 13.36 -1.10
N PRO A 128 20.58 13.06 0.02
CA PRO A 128 19.13 13.01 -0.03
C PRO A 128 18.48 14.38 -0.20
N SER A 129 17.33 14.43 -0.88
CA SER A 129 16.45 15.60 -0.91
C SER A 129 15.61 15.70 0.38
N VAL A 130 15.18 14.55 0.92
CA VAL A 130 14.40 14.45 2.17
C VAL A 130 15.26 13.76 3.23
N ALA A 131 15.47 14.44 4.35
CA ALA A 131 16.35 13.95 5.42
C ALA A 131 15.79 12.67 6.09
N CYS A 132 14.52 12.66 6.50
CA CYS A 132 13.85 11.48 7.06
C CYS A 132 12.92 10.87 6.00
N ARG A 133 13.23 9.66 5.55
CA ARG A 133 12.52 9.00 4.45
C ARG A 133 12.43 7.49 4.67
N GLY A 134 11.24 6.95 4.55
CA GLY A 134 11.10 5.52 4.87
C GLY A 134 9.69 4.99 4.85
N VAL A 135 9.42 4.11 5.79
CA VAL A 135 8.21 3.30 5.83
C VAL A 135 7.55 3.37 7.20
N ILE A 136 6.24 3.41 7.21
CA ILE A 136 5.42 3.28 8.41
C ILE A 136 4.54 2.04 8.29
N GLU A 137 4.78 1.03 9.13
CA GLU A 137 3.93 -0.15 9.23
C GLU A 137 2.70 0.21 10.06
N GLY A 138 1.69 0.81 9.39
CA GLY A 138 0.49 1.34 10.03
C GLY A 138 -0.81 0.87 9.38
N PHE A 139 -0.73 -0.09 8.45
CA PHE A 139 -1.87 -0.65 7.73
C PHE A 139 -2.74 -1.56 8.62
N TYR A 140 -4.01 -1.68 8.26
CA TYR A 140 -4.91 -2.72 8.76
C TYR A 140 -4.79 -3.97 7.90
N GLY A 141 -4.90 -5.15 8.52
CA GLY A 141 -4.76 -6.45 7.85
C GLY A 141 -3.84 -7.37 8.63
N ASN A 142 -3.20 -8.31 7.96
CA ASN A 142 -2.21 -9.16 8.59
C ASN A 142 -0.87 -8.41 8.69
N PRO A 143 -0.26 -8.35 9.88
CA PRO A 143 1.02 -7.68 10.06
C PRO A 143 2.12 -8.44 9.32
N TRP A 144 3.19 -7.76 9.01
CA TRP A 144 4.38 -8.40 8.49
C TRP A 144 4.97 -9.39 9.50
N SER A 145 5.47 -10.51 9.02
CA SER A 145 6.21 -11.44 9.86
C SER A 145 7.53 -10.82 10.35
N HIS A 146 8.14 -11.44 11.33
CA HIS A 146 9.46 -11.04 11.80
C HIS A 146 10.51 -11.10 10.67
N GLU A 147 10.47 -12.16 9.88
CA GLU A 147 11.35 -12.40 8.75
C GLU A 147 11.11 -11.41 7.61
N ASP A 148 9.86 -11.02 7.37
CA ASP A 148 9.54 -9.94 6.41
C ASP A 148 10.21 -8.63 6.82
N ARG A 149 10.08 -8.24 8.10
CA ARG A 149 10.69 -7.02 8.62
C ARG A 149 12.22 -7.03 8.49
N LEU A 150 12.86 -8.17 8.76
CA LEU A 150 14.32 -8.33 8.56
C LEU A 150 14.72 -8.12 7.10
N ARG A 151 13.99 -8.74 6.15
CA ARG A 151 14.24 -8.54 4.70
C ARG A 151 13.95 -7.10 4.25
N GLN A 152 12.98 -6.44 4.86
CA GLN A 152 12.68 -5.04 4.57
C GLN A 152 13.84 -4.13 5.02
N PHE A 153 14.47 -4.34 6.17
CA PHE A 153 15.61 -3.52 6.58
C PHE A 153 16.80 -3.63 5.63
N GLU A 154 17.08 -4.82 5.11
CA GLU A 154 18.11 -4.99 4.08
C GLU A 154 17.77 -4.21 2.80
N PHE A 155 16.51 -4.29 2.37
CA PHE A 155 16.02 -3.53 1.22
C PHE A 155 16.09 -2.02 1.48
N TYR A 156 15.69 -1.54 2.67
CA TYR A 156 15.76 -0.12 3.03
C TYR A 156 17.19 0.41 3.00
N GLY A 157 18.13 -0.29 3.61
CA GLY A 157 19.54 0.09 3.58
C GLY A 157 20.08 0.17 2.15
N LYS A 158 19.76 -0.83 1.31
CA LYS A 158 20.14 -0.85 -0.10
C LYS A 158 19.51 0.30 -0.90
N ARG A 159 18.27 0.69 -0.58
CA ARG A 159 17.52 1.76 -1.28
C ARG A 159 17.65 3.12 -0.61
N ARG A 160 18.46 3.26 0.42
CA ARG A 160 18.71 4.54 1.11
C ARG A 160 17.47 5.11 1.81
N LEU A 161 16.52 4.27 2.21
CA LEU A 161 15.48 4.59 3.18
C LEU A 161 16.11 4.48 4.57
N ASN A 162 15.90 5.49 5.42
CA ASN A 162 16.63 5.63 6.69
C ASN A 162 15.74 5.61 7.93
N ILE A 163 14.45 5.43 7.79
CA ILE A 163 13.52 5.38 8.93
C ILE A 163 12.47 4.28 8.71
N TYR A 164 12.16 3.55 9.77
CA TYR A 164 11.05 2.61 9.84
C TYR A 164 10.24 2.89 11.09
N VAL A 165 8.95 3.15 10.93
CA VAL A 165 8.02 3.41 12.04
C VAL A 165 7.20 2.15 12.32
N TYR A 166 7.45 1.55 13.47
CA TYR A 166 6.76 0.37 13.96
C TYR A 166 5.45 0.76 14.65
N GLY A 167 4.32 0.51 14.01
CA GLY A 167 2.98 0.79 14.53
C GLY A 167 1.93 -0.22 14.02
N PRO A 168 2.22 -1.55 14.01
CA PRO A 168 1.30 -2.54 13.48
C PRO A 168 0.00 -2.58 14.31
N LYS A 169 -1.13 -2.57 13.62
CA LYS A 169 -2.46 -2.42 14.24
C LYS A 169 -2.90 -3.60 15.11
N ASP A 170 -2.24 -4.74 14.99
CA ASP A 170 -2.49 -5.98 15.76
C ASP A 170 -1.59 -6.14 16.98
N ASP A 171 -0.56 -5.30 17.17
CA ASP A 171 0.29 -5.35 18.35
C ASP A 171 -0.47 -4.79 19.58
N PRO A 172 -0.89 -5.66 20.54
CA PRO A 172 -1.65 -5.20 21.68
C PRO A 172 -0.84 -4.32 22.62
N TYR A 173 0.48 -4.52 22.71
CA TYR A 173 1.36 -3.79 23.63
C TYR A 173 1.72 -2.39 23.14
N HIS A 174 1.46 -2.11 21.89
CA HIS A 174 1.48 -0.78 21.29
C HIS A 174 0.13 -0.06 21.44
N ARG A 175 -1.00 -0.78 21.54
CA ARG A 175 -2.37 -0.24 21.53
C ARG A 175 -3.15 -0.56 22.83
N THR A 176 -3.88 -1.67 22.86
CA THR A 176 -4.85 -2.00 23.92
C THR A 176 -4.21 -2.28 25.26
N HIS A 177 -3.00 -2.85 25.27
CA HIS A 177 -2.21 -3.14 26.47
C HIS A 177 -0.99 -2.21 26.58
N TRP A 178 -1.12 -0.96 26.12
CA TRP A 178 0.01 -0.03 26.03
C TRP A 178 0.66 0.30 27.39
N ARG A 179 -0.05 0.11 28.51
CA ARG A 179 0.48 0.27 29.88
C ARG A 179 1.37 -0.89 30.32
N GLU A 180 1.23 -2.06 29.68
CA GLU A 180 1.91 -3.29 30.07
C GLU A 180 3.27 -3.42 29.36
N PRO A 181 4.28 -4.05 30.01
CA PRO A 181 5.51 -4.40 29.34
C PRO A 181 5.26 -5.47 28.25
N TYR A 182 6.12 -5.52 27.25
CA TYR A 182 6.13 -6.67 26.34
C TYR A 182 6.55 -7.93 27.09
N PRO A 183 5.97 -9.10 26.78
CA PRO A 183 6.53 -10.39 27.20
C PRO A 183 7.99 -10.53 26.74
N GLU A 184 8.77 -11.31 27.48
CA GLU A 184 10.22 -11.41 27.25
C GLU A 184 10.58 -11.85 25.84
N ALA A 185 9.81 -12.81 25.28
CA ALA A 185 10.04 -13.32 23.91
C ALA A 185 9.80 -12.24 22.84
N GLU A 186 8.71 -11.48 22.95
CA GLU A 186 8.39 -10.39 22.03
C GLU A 186 9.38 -9.23 22.17
N ALA A 187 9.79 -8.90 23.40
CA ALA A 187 10.82 -7.90 23.66
C ALA A 187 12.17 -8.29 23.02
N ALA A 188 12.53 -9.58 23.09
CA ALA A 188 13.73 -10.09 22.44
C ALA A 188 13.65 -9.99 20.91
N ARG A 189 12.52 -10.33 20.32
CA ARG A 189 12.28 -10.16 18.87
C ARG A 189 12.33 -8.69 18.45
N LEU A 190 11.73 -7.78 19.20
CA LEU A 190 11.83 -6.34 18.92
C LEU A 190 13.29 -5.87 18.98
N LYS A 191 14.06 -6.32 19.98
CA LYS A 191 15.48 -5.99 20.08
C LYS A 191 16.29 -6.46 18.87
N GLU A 192 15.99 -7.65 18.34
CA GLU A 192 16.60 -8.16 17.11
C GLU A 192 16.28 -7.26 15.91
N LEU A 193 15.00 -6.85 15.75
CA LEU A 193 14.59 -5.92 14.70
C LEU A 193 15.31 -4.57 14.80
N VAL A 194 15.43 -4.01 16.01
CA VAL A 194 16.18 -2.76 16.25
C VAL A 194 17.64 -2.90 15.82
N GLN A 195 18.27 -4.01 16.16
CA GLN A 195 19.67 -4.27 15.76
C GLN A 195 19.80 -4.46 14.25
N ALA A 196 18.84 -5.14 13.60
CA ALA A 196 18.83 -5.32 12.16
C ALA A 196 18.63 -3.99 11.42
N ALA A 197 17.73 -3.14 11.90
CA ALA A 197 17.52 -1.79 11.37
C ALA A 197 18.83 -0.98 11.46
N HIS A 198 19.48 -0.94 12.62
CA HIS A 198 20.75 -0.19 12.83
C HIS A 198 21.87 -0.70 11.89
N ARG A 199 22.02 -2.01 11.71
CA ARG A 199 23.02 -2.56 10.77
C ARG A 199 22.82 -2.10 9.33
N ASN A 200 21.59 -1.75 8.97
CA ASN A 200 21.21 -1.25 7.65
C ASN A 200 21.07 0.29 7.59
N HIS A 201 21.56 1.00 8.60
CA HIS A 201 21.45 2.46 8.72
C HIS A 201 19.98 2.96 8.68
N VAL A 202 19.07 2.18 9.25
CA VAL A 202 17.64 2.50 9.40
C VAL A 202 17.34 2.83 10.85
N GLN A 203 16.80 4.01 11.09
CA GLN A 203 16.30 4.43 12.39
C GLN A 203 15.00 3.68 12.72
N PHE A 204 14.99 2.87 13.77
CA PHE A 204 13.79 2.20 14.25
C PHE A 204 13.00 3.15 15.16
N VAL A 205 11.81 3.55 14.72
CA VAL A 205 10.86 4.35 15.52
C VAL A 205 9.80 3.43 16.09
N TRP A 206 9.69 3.38 17.40
CA TRP A 206 8.60 2.64 18.04
C TRP A 206 7.44 3.58 18.36
N ALA A 207 6.24 3.23 17.90
CA ALA A 207 5.04 4.01 18.16
C ALA A 207 4.25 3.45 19.35
N ILE A 208 3.54 4.34 20.08
CA ILE A 208 2.52 3.99 21.07
C ILE A 208 1.21 4.64 20.67
N HIS A 209 0.08 3.92 20.82
CA HIS A 209 -1.26 4.40 20.51
C HIS A 209 -2.17 4.36 21.76
N PRO A 210 -2.03 5.31 22.70
CA PRO A 210 -2.77 5.29 23.96
C PRO A 210 -4.19 5.87 23.84
N GLY A 211 -4.56 6.43 22.69
CA GLY A 211 -5.74 7.29 22.51
C GLY A 211 -7.08 6.60 22.74
N GLY A 212 -7.14 5.26 22.68
CA GLY A 212 -8.38 4.52 22.86
C GLY A 212 -8.97 4.59 24.27
N ASP A 213 -8.11 4.71 25.31
CA ASP A 213 -8.53 4.65 26.71
C ASP A 213 -7.79 5.58 27.67
N ILE A 214 -6.96 6.48 27.15
CA ILE A 214 -6.18 7.43 27.97
C ILE A 214 -7.10 8.35 28.78
N GLN A 215 -6.83 8.48 30.09
CA GLN A 215 -7.65 9.26 31.02
C GLN A 215 -7.13 10.69 31.23
N TRP A 216 -6.08 11.09 30.56
CA TRP A 216 -5.47 12.43 30.66
C TRP A 216 -5.05 12.84 32.09
N ASN A 217 -4.70 11.86 32.90
CA ASN A 217 -4.24 12.06 34.28
C ASN A 217 -2.72 11.82 34.39
N ARG A 218 -2.18 12.11 35.59
CA ARG A 218 -0.75 11.94 35.85
C ARG A 218 -0.32 10.47 35.79
N ALA A 219 -1.18 9.54 36.17
CA ALA A 219 -0.86 8.10 36.18
C ALA A 219 -0.63 7.61 34.78
N ASP A 220 -1.52 7.97 33.83
CA ASP A 220 -1.37 7.57 32.42
C ASP A 220 -0.18 8.25 31.75
N SER A 221 0.04 9.54 32.01
CA SER A 221 1.23 10.23 31.51
C SER A 221 2.53 9.57 31.97
N LEU A 222 2.58 9.14 33.23
CA LEU A 222 3.71 8.40 33.79
C LEU A 222 3.82 6.99 33.19
N ALA A 223 2.68 6.31 32.95
CA ALA A 223 2.67 4.99 32.30
C ALA A 223 3.28 5.06 30.89
N VAL A 224 2.96 6.10 30.09
CA VAL A 224 3.59 6.31 28.80
C VAL A 224 5.12 6.51 28.96
N VAL A 225 5.57 7.36 29.88
CA VAL A 225 7.02 7.57 30.14
C VAL A 225 7.69 6.25 30.52
N ASN A 226 7.09 5.46 31.41
CA ASN A 226 7.63 4.16 31.83
C ASN A 226 7.73 3.19 30.63
N LYS A 227 6.70 3.15 29.77
CA LYS A 227 6.73 2.33 28.55
C LYS A 227 7.84 2.76 27.60
N LEU A 228 8.00 4.06 27.35
CA LEU A 228 9.09 4.59 26.53
C LEU A 228 10.47 4.23 27.09
N ASN A 229 10.64 4.28 28.42
CA ASN A 229 11.89 3.85 29.08
C ASN A 229 12.18 2.35 28.90
N LEU A 230 11.15 1.48 28.95
CA LEU A 230 11.31 0.06 28.66
C LEU A 230 11.77 -0.14 27.21
N MET A 231 11.16 0.55 26.27
CA MET A 231 11.54 0.47 24.85
C MET A 231 12.92 1.06 24.58
N TYR A 232 13.29 2.15 25.27
CA TYR A 232 14.66 2.68 25.25
C TYR A 232 15.68 1.64 25.70
N GLY A 233 15.36 0.85 26.73
CA GLY A 233 16.19 -0.26 27.21
C GLY A 233 16.42 -1.38 26.15
N LEU A 234 15.53 -1.51 25.16
CA LEU A 234 15.70 -2.42 24.04
C LEU A 234 16.63 -1.88 22.92
N GLY A 235 17.10 -0.63 23.07
CA GLY A 235 17.99 0.02 22.09
C GLY A 235 17.27 1.00 21.16
N ILE A 236 15.96 1.24 21.32
CA ILE A 236 15.21 2.21 20.52
C ILE A 236 15.58 3.63 20.93
N ARG A 237 15.74 4.52 19.94
CA ARG A 237 16.15 5.93 20.14
C ARG A 237 15.17 6.92 19.51
N SER A 238 14.13 6.44 18.87
CA SER A 238 13.12 7.26 18.21
C SER A 238 11.72 6.74 18.53
N PHE A 239 10.82 7.65 18.80
CA PHE A 239 9.50 7.33 19.34
C PHE A 239 8.41 8.15 18.68
N ALA A 240 7.25 7.51 18.50
CA ALA A 240 6.04 8.17 18.02
C ALA A 240 4.86 7.94 18.97
N VAL A 241 3.91 8.87 18.98
CA VAL A 241 2.63 8.73 19.68
C VAL A 241 1.51 8.90 18.67
N PHE A 242 0.65 7.90 18.58
CA PHE A 242 -0.43 7.86 17.61
C PHE A 242 -1.78 8.13 18.26
N PHE A 243 -2.58 8.97 17.59
CA PHE A 243 -3.95 9.29 17.92
C PHE A 243 -4.87 9.22 16.69
N ASP A 244 -4.44 8.48 15.65
CA ASP A 244 -5.23 8.22 14.46
C ASP A 244 -6.43 7.32 14.79
N ASP A 245 -7.51 7.52 14.03
CA ASP A 245 -8.74 6.70 14.05
C ASP A 245 -9.41 6.57 15.43
N ILE A 246 -9.37 7.64 16.23
CA ILE A 246 -10.03 7.73 17.53
C ILE A 246 -11.01 8.91 17.58
N GLY A 247 -11.89 8.89 18.60
CA GLY A 247 -12.84 9.97 18.88
C GLY A 247 -12.92 10.31 20.38
N GLY A 248 -13.87 11.15 20.72
CA GLY A 248 -14.15 11.53 22.10
C GLY A 248 -13.01 12.28 22.81
N GLU A 249 -12.79 12.02 24.08
CA GLU A 249 -11.77 12.70 24.89
C GLU A 249 -10.34 12.43 24.43
N GLY A 250 -10.07 11.27 23.78
CA GLY A 250 -8.77 10.96 23.20
C GLY A 250 -8.36 11.89 22.06
N ALA A 251 -9.34 12.46 21.37
CA ALA A 251 -9.16 13.29 20.17
C ALA A 251 -8.96 14.80 20.47
N ARG A 252 -8.79 15.20 21.74
CA ARG A 252 -8.64 16.61 22.12
C ARG A 252 -7.24 17.14 21.87
N GLY A 253 -7.10 18.14 20.99
CA GLY A 253 -5.80 18.69 20.55
C GLY A 253 -4.96 19.25 21.69
N GLU A 254 -5.56 20.00 22.62
CA GLU A 254 -4.86 20.57 23.78
C GLU A 254 -4.30 19.48 24.72
N LYS A 255 -5.03 18.35 24.83
CA LYS A 255 -4.58 17.22 25.66
C LYS A 255 -3.44 16.47 24.99
N GLN A 256 -3.54 16.24 23.68
CA GLN A 256 -2.47 15.63 22.89
C GLN A 256 -1.20 16.49 22.92
N ALA A 257 -1.32 17.81 22.72
CA ALA A 257 -0.19 18.74 22.81
C ALA A 257 0.44 18.73 24.22
N GLY A 258 -0.39 18.76 25.25
CA GLY A 258 0.07 18.70 26.65
C GLY A 258 0.85 17.42 26.96
N LEU A 259 0.36 16.27 26.49
CA LEU A 259 1.06 14.99 26.65
C LEU A 259 2.41 15.00 25.91
N MET A 260 2.45 15.45 24.65
CA MET A 260 3.69 15.50 23.88
C MET A 260 4.76 16.37 24.55
N ASN A 261 4.36 17.52 25.08
CA ASN A 261 5.27 18.39 25.85
C ASN A 261 5.76 17.69 27.14
N TYR A 262 4.84 17.05 27.87
CA TYR A 262 5.19 16.30 29.08
C TYR A 262 6.17 15.16 28.78
N LEU A 263 5.99 14.42 27.69
CA LEU A 263 6.91 13.36 27.25
C LEU A 263 8.26 13.92 26.80
N THR A 264 8.24 15.07 26.14
CA THR A 264 9.49 15.76 25.74
C THR A 264 10.30 16.13 26.98
N ASP A 265 9.68 16.72 28.02
CA ASP A 265 10.38 17.13 29.25
C ASP A 265 10.79 15.94 30.12
N ASN A 266 9.96 14.91 30.24
CA ASN A 266 10.16 13.84 31.20
C ASN A 266 10.82 12.59 30.61
N PHE A 267 10.95 12.50 29.27
CA PHE A 267 11.61 11.41 28.61
C PHE A 267 12.68 11.90 27.62
N VAL A 268 12.32 12.64 26.56
CA VAL A 268 13.29 13.01 25.51
C VAL A 268 14.47 13.79 26.06
N ARG A 269 14.21 14.87 26.83
CA ARG A 269 15.26 15.72 27.42
C ARG A 269 16.07 15.04 28.53
N LYS A 270 15.62 13.87 29.02
CA LYS A 270 16.37 13.05 30.00
C LYS A 270 17.41 12.14 29.32
N HIS A 271 17.28 11.90 28.02
CA HIS A 271 18.14 11.03 27.23
C HIS A 271 18.81 11.84 26.11
N LYS A 272 20.15 11.89 26.07
CA LYS A 272 20.90 12.71 25.12
C LYS A 272 20.86 12.18 23.68
N ASP A 273 20.51 10.91 23.52
CA ASP A 273 20.53 10.14 22.25
C ASP A 273 19.11 9.77 21.77
N VAL A 274 18.08 10.40 22.33
CA VAL A 274 16.70 10.24 21.87
C VAL A 274 16.30 11.40 20.95
N GLU A 275 15.80 11.04 19.79
CA GLU A 275 15.31 11.99 18.78
C GLU A 275 14.01 12.69 19.22
N PRO A 276 13.70 13.87 18.68
CA PRO A 276 12.42 14.53 18.88
C PRO A 276 11.23 13.60 18.54
N LEU A 277 10.18 13.66 19.35
CA LEU A 277 8.98 12.83 19.19
C LEU A 277 8.26 13.11 17.87
N ILE A 278 7.58 12.10 17.38
CA ILE A 278 6.67 12.18 16.24
C ILE A 278 5.24 11.93 16.77
N ILE A 279 4.26 12.71 16.30
CA ILE A 279 2.85 12.48 16.59
C ILE A 279 2.06 12.24 15.30
N CYS A 280 1.20 11.23 15.29
CA CYS A 280 0.08 11.16 14.36
C CYS A 280 -1.15 11.78 15.04
N PRO A 281 -1.63 12.94 14.60
CA PRO A 281 -2.78 13.59 15.21
C PRO A 281 -4.08 12.90 14.80
N THR A 282 -5.18 13.12 15.54
CA THR A 282 -6.48 12.58 15.17
C THR A 282 -7.01 13.16 13.86
N GLN A 283 -6.84 14.47 13.65
CA GLN A 283 -7.19 15.12 12.39
C GLN A 283 -5.96 15.17 11.47
N TYR A 284 -5.59 14.05 10.89
CA TYR A 284 -4.36 13.88 10.13
C TYR A 284 -4.49 14.17 8.62
N ASN A 285 -5.66 14.62 8.15
CA ASN A 285 -5.88 15.09 6.78
C ASN A 285 -6.82 16.30 6.75
N LYS A 286 -6.80 17.06 5.64
CA LYS A 286 -7.57 18.30 5.51
C LYS A 286 -9.08 18.06 5.48
N SER A 287 -9.55 17.01 4.85
CA SER A 287 -10.99 16.72 4.73
C SER A 287 -11.65 16.40 6.08
N TRP A 288 -10.89 15.94 7.07
CA TRP A 288 -11.36 15.68 8.43
C TRP A 288 -11.04 16.80 9.41
N SER A 289 -10.26 17.79 8.97
CA SER A 289 -9.87 18.91 9.82
C SER A 289 -11.02 19.89 10.02
N HIS A 290 -11.30 20.19 11.28
CA HIS A 290 -12.32 21.17 11.68
C HIS A 290 -11.91 21.91 12.96
N GLY A 291 -12.52 23.07 13.18
CA GLY A 291 -12.24 23.92 14.34
C GLY A 291 -10.80 24.39 14.38
N ASP A 292 -10.26 24.53 15.56
CA ASP A 292 -8.91 25.01 15.85
C ASP A 292 -7.91 23.92 16.22
N TYR A 293 -8.27 22.64 16.01
CA TYR A 293 -7.46 21.49 16.44
C TYR A 293 -6.01 21.57 15.93
N LEU A 294 -5.80 21.75 14.63
CA LEU A 294 -4.44 21.81 14.04
C LEU A 294 -3.66 23.03 14.53
N SER A 295 -4.30 24.19 14.61
CA SER A 295 -3.65 25.42 15.11
C SER A 295 -3.34 25.33 16.60
N THR A 296 -4.16 24.62 17.39
CA THR A 296 -3.89 24.29 18.78
C THR A 296 -2.63 23.43 18.91
N LEU A 297 -2.52 22.34 18.12
CA LEU A 297 -1.28 21.54 18.08
C LEU A 297 -0.07 22.40 17.71
N GLY A 298 -0.22 23.21 16.65
CA GLY A 298 0.85 24.06 16.14
C GLY A 298 1.37 25.09 17.16
N THR A 299 0.45 25.62 17.99
CA THR A 299 0.75 26.70 18.94
C THR A 299 1.22 26.16 20.32
N MET A 300 0.58 25.10 20.80
CA MET A 300 0.84 24.60 22.16
C MET A 300 1.98 23.59 22.25
N MET A 301 2.23 22.85 21.16
CA MET A 301 3.25 21.79 21.15
C MET A 301 4.64 22.36 20.93
N TYR A 302 5.64 21.84 21.62
CA TYR A 302 7.03 22.22 21.40
C TYR A 302 7.45 22.10 19.93
N PRO A 303 8.22 23.07 19.40
CA PRO A 303 8.47 23.17 17.95
C PRO A 303 9.28 21.99 17.40
N GLU A 304 10.07 21.31 18.22
CA GLU A 304 10.85 20.14 17.83
C GLU A 304 9.99 18.88 17.56
N VAL A 305 8.77 18.80 18.09
CA VAL A 305 7.87 17.65 17.87
C VAL A 305 7.39 17.65 16.42
N ARG A 306 7.56 16.53 15.73
CA ARG A 306 7.15 16.36 14.34
C ARG A 306 5.69 15.91 14.27
N ILE A 307 4.90 16.51 13.38
CA ILE A 307 3.46 16.24 13.24
C ILE A 307 3.21 15.56 11.89
N MET A 308 2.60 14.37 11.92
CA MET A 308 2.25 13.62 10.71
C MET A 308 1.04 14.20 10.00
N TRP A 309 1.01 14.02 8.68
CA TRP A 309 -0.05 14.47 7.78
C TRP A 309 -0.15 13.59 6.54
N THR A 310 -1.38 13.23 6.13
CA THR A 310 -1.59 12.33 4.98
C THR A 310 -1.97 13.05 3.69
N GLY A 311 -2.24 14.36 3.73
CA GLY A 311 -2.67 15.16 2.58
C GLY A 311 -4.05 15.78 2.75
N ASN A 312 -4.67 16.21 1.66
CA ASN A 312 -6.03 16.75 1.68
C ASN A 312 -7.07 15.70 2.07
N THR A 313 -6.76 14.43 1.80
CA THR A 313 -7.59 13.27 2.12
C THR A 313 -6.73 12.17 2.76
N VAL A 314 -7.34 11.07 3.19
CA VAL A 314 -6.62 9.93 3.80
C VAL A 314 -5.59 9.35 2.83
N VAL A 315 -5.98 9.16 1.57
CA VAL A 315 -5.10 8.73 0.48
C VAL A 315 -5.00 9.86 -0.53
N ASP A 316 -3.83 10.44 -0.69
CA ASP A 316 -3.65 11.63 -1.53
C ASP A 316 -2.29 11.63 -2.26
N MET A 317 -2.14 12.58 -3.16
CA MET A 317 -0.87 13.02 -3.73
C MET A 317 -0.48 14.34 -3.07
N ILE A 318 0.75 14.43 -2.62
CA ILE A 318 1.22 15.56 -1.80
C ILE A 318 1.79 16.64 -2.71
N GLU A 319 1.14 17.79 -2.75
CA GLU A 319 1.55 18.93 -3.55
C GLU A 319 2.00 20.12 -2.70
N ARG A 320 2.66 21.10 -3.30
CA ARG A 320 3.23 22.27 -2.60
C ARG A 320 2.16 23.07 -1.84
N ASP A 321 1.05 23.38 -2.48
CA ASP A 321 -0.03 24.19 -1.88
C ASP A 321 -0.64 23.51 -0.65
N ASP A 322 -0.74 22.16 -0.68
CA ASP A 322 -1.22 21.37 0.43
C ASP A 322 -0.30 21.49 1.64
N LEU A 323 1.02 21.44 1.39
CA LEU A 323 2.04 21.56 2.43
C LEU A 323 2.14 22.99 2.97
N GLU A 324 2.02 24.00 2.15
CA GLU A 324 2.00 25.39 2.60
C GLU A 324 0.80 25.62 3.52
N TRP A 325 -0.38 25.08 3.16
CA TRP A 325 -1.56 25.16 4.00
C TRP A 325 -1.36 24.49 5.36
N ILE A 326 -0.95 23.20 5.41
CA ILE A 326 -0.79 22.49 6.68
C ILE A 326 0.34 23.08 7.52
N ASN A 327 1.47 23.46 6.92
CA ASN A 327 2.59 24.05 7.63
C ASN A 327 2.21 25.38 8.30
N ALA A 328 1.33 26.15 7.67
CA ALA A 328 0.76 27.37 8.26
C ALA A 328 -0.13 27.07 9.47
N GLN A 329 -0.90 25.97 9.46
CA GLN A 329 -1.72 25.54 10.60
C GLN A 329 -0.85 25.06 11.77
N ILE A 330 0.04 24.11 11.51
CA ILE A 330 0.84 23.46 12.57
C ILE A 330 2.12 24.21 12.94
N LYS A 331 2.42 25.36 12.31
CA LYS A 331 3.59 26.24 12.56
C LYS A 331 4.94 25.54 12.42
N ARG A 332 5.01 24.50 11.61
CA ARG A 332 6.22 23.71 11.31
C ARG A 332 6.05 22.90 10.04
N LYS A 333 7.15 22.27 9.56
CA LYS A 333 7.08 21.39 8.41
C LYS A 333 6.36 20.09 8.78
N ALA A 334 5.38 19.68 7.99
CA ALA A 334 4.67 18.42 8.18
C ALA A 334 5.61 17.21 7.97
N PHE A 335 5.35 16.15 8.72
CA PHE A 335 5.92 14.83 8.48
C PHE A 335 4.91 14.02 7.66
N ILE A 336 5.23 13.67 6.43
CA ILE A 336 4.29 13.01 5.55
C ILE A 336 4.14 11.52 5.90
N TRP A 337 2.91 11.11 6.10
CA TRP A 337 2.45 9.73 6.09
C TRP A 337 1.71 9.50 4.76
N LEU A 338 2.43 9.03 3.75
CA LEU A 338 1.84 8.75 2.45
C LEU A 338 1.09 7.42 2.48
N ASN A 339 -0.23 7.45 2.32
CA ASN A 339 -1.04 6.24 2.20
C ASN A 339 -1.00 5.66 0.77
N TYR A 340 0.19 5.22 0.38
CA TYR A 340 0.50 4.46 -0.83
C TYR A 340 1.81 3.70 -0.62
N PRO A 341 1.89 2.39 -0.95
CA PRO A 341 0.89 1.56 -1.62
C PRO A 341 -0.09 0.81 -0.69
N VAL A 342 -0.39 1.31 0.50
CA VAL A 342 -1.34 0.65 1.40
C VAL A 342 -2.62 0.25 0.68
N ASN A 343 -3.09 -0.99 0.92
CA ASN A 343 -4.26 -1.56 0.26
C ASN A 343 -5.30 -2.12 1.24
N ASP A 344 -5.25 -1.72 2.51
CA ASP A 344 -6.18 -2.20 3.54
C ASP A 344 -7.65 -1.86 3.27
N TYR A 345 -7.91 -0.78 2.56
CA TYR A 345 -9.24 -0.38 2.07
C TYR A 345 -9.65 -1.08 0.75
N CYS A 346 -8.74 -1.85 0.13
CA CYS A 346 -8.95 -2.54 -1.14
C CYS A 346 -8.18 -3.87 -1.22
N GLN A 347 -8.27 -4.67 -0.16
CA GLN A 347 -7.46 -5.87 0.10
C GLN A 347 -7.41 -6.92 -1.02
N SER A 348 -8.38 -6.91 -1.94
CA SER A 348 -8.39 -7.77 -3.14
C SER A 348 -7.34 -7.37 -4.19
N ARG A 349 -6.73 -6.20 -4.07
CA ARG A 349 -5.84 -5.62 -5.10
C ARG A 349 -4.42 -5.44 -4.58
N LEU A 350 -3.45 -5.60 -5.49
CA LEU A 350 -2.08 -5.15 -5.27
C LEU A 350 -1.88 -3.79 -5.94
N LEU A 351 -1.16 -2.90 -5.27
CA LEU A 351 -0.83 -1.57 -5.77
C LEU A 351 0.66 -1.52 -6.12
N MET A 352 1.00 -2.04 -7.28
CA MET A 352 2.37 -2.21 -7.78
C MET A 352 2.71 -1.28 -8.95
N GLY A 353 1.92 -0.24 -9.13
CA GLY A 353 2.12 0.78 -10.15
C GLY A 353 3.23 1.78 -9.82
N LYS A 354 3.46 2.70 -10.75
CA LYS A 354 4.39 3.81 -10.58
C LYS A 354 3.98 4.71 -9.42
N THR A 355 4.95 5.21 -8.67
CA THR A 355 4.72 6.28 -7.69
C THR A 355 4.83 7.63 -8.40
N TYR A 356 3.71 8.31 -8.61
CA TYR A 356 3.65 9.60 -9.32
C TYR A 356 2.65 10.56 -8.65
N GLY A 357 2.63 11.81 -9.09
CA GLY A 357 1.65 12.81 -8.68
C GLY A 357 2.03 13.60 -7.43
N ASN A 358 3.07 13.20 -6.69
CA ASN A 358 3.62 14.04 -5.64
C ASN A 358 4.49 15.15 -6.24
N GLY A 359 4.51 16.35 -5.62
CA GLY A 359 5.29 17.49 -6.06
C GLY A 359 6.80 17.18 -6.09
N LEU A 360 7.50 17.64 -7.11
CA LEU A 360 8.96 17.45 -7.24
C LEU A 360 9.76 18.57 -6.58
N ASP A 361 9.10 19.55 -6.00
CA ASP A 361 9.64 20.77 -5.41
C ASP A 361 9.26 20.96 -3.93
N ILE A 362 8.90 19.88 -3.22
CA ILE A 362 8.37 19.94 -1.86
C ILE A 362 9.37 19.56 -0.76
N ALA A 363 10.59 19.22 -1.12
CA ALA A 363 11.59 18.76 -0.15
C ALA A 363 11.89 19.76 0.97
N ASP A 364 11.77 21.05 0.68
CA ASP A 364 11.95 22.15 1.64
C ASP A 364 10.77 22.36 2.58
N LEU A 365 9.62 21.76 2.30
CA LEU A 365 8.37 21.92 3.05
C LEU A 365 8.05 20.73 3.98
N VAL A 366 8.80 19.64 3.91
CA VAL A 366 8.58 18.44 4.73
C VAL A 366 9.66 18.23 5.77
N SER A 367 9.30 17.71 6.95
CA SER A 367 10.24 17.26 7.99
C SER A 367 10.57 15.76 7.89
N GLY A 368 9.81 15.03 7.08
CA GLY A 368 10.00 13.62 6.78
C GLY A 368 8.93 13.13 5.80
N PHE A 369 9.19 11.98 5.19
CA PHE A 369 8.30 11.36 4.20
C PHE A 369 8.33 9.83 4.36
N CYS A 370 7.26 9.26 4.90
CA CYS A 370 7.10 7.83 5.09
C CYS A 370 5.92 7.28 4.32
N SER A 371 6.12 6.17 3.66
CA SER A 371 5.10 5.41 2.94
C SER A 371 4.45 4.40 3.88
N ASN A 372 3.12 4.31 3.86
CA ASN A 372 2.36 3.20 4.43
C ASN A 372 2.23 2.10 3.36
N PRO A 373 2.82 0.90 3.58
CA PRO A 373 2.88 -0.16 2.57
C PRO A 373 1.64 -1.04 2.59
N MET A 374 1.58 -2.00 1.64
CA MET A 374 0.61 -3.09 1.70
C MET A 374 0.97 -4.08 2.82
N GLU A 375 -0.01 -4.89 3.23
CA GLU A 375 0.24 -6.08 4.08
C GLU A 375 1.14 -7.13 3.40
N TYR A 376 1.38 -6.99 2.11
CA TYR A 376 2.24 -7.80 1.26
C TYR A 376 3.65 -7.16 1.21
N ALA A 377 4.55 -7.67 2.02
CA ALA A 377 5.87 -7.07 2.25
C ALA A 377 6.72 -7.02 0.97
N GLU A 378 6.77 -8.14 0.25
CA GLU A 378 7.59 -8.24 -0.95
C GLU A 378 6.99 -7.45 -2.11
N ALA A 379 5.66 -7.54 -2.33
CA ALA A 379 4.98 -6.77 -3.37
C ALA A 379 5.11 -5.25 -3.14
N SER A 380 5.14 -4.81 -1.88
CA SER A 380 5.33 -3.40 -1.52
C SER A 380 6.67 -2.83 -2.00
N LYS A 381 7.71 -3.68 -2.14
CA LYS A 381 9.04 -3.24 -2.58
C LYS A 381 9.04 -2.53 -3.93
N VAL A 382 8.10 -2.84 -4.83
CA VAL A 382 7.99 -2.17 -6.14
C VAL A 382 7.72 -0.67 -5.96
N SER A 383 6.73 -0.31 -5.18
CA SER A 383 6.39 1.09 -4.92
C SER A 383 7.38 1.75 -3.96
N LEU A 384 7.87 1.03 -2.94
CA LEU A 384 8.85 1.54 -1.99
C LEU A 384 10.20 1.87 -2.64
N TYR A 385 10.59 1.14 -3.70
CA TYR A 385 11.76 1.47 -4.52
C TYR A 385 11.60 2.88 -5.13
N SER A 386 10.46 3.13 -5.76
CA SER A 386 10.17 4.43 -6.38
C SER A 386 10.08 5.56 -5.34
N ILE A 387 9.55 5.30 -4.16
CA ILE A 387 9.50 6.27 -3.06
C ILE A 387 10.92 6.59 -2.54
N ALA A 388 11.79 5.58 -2.48
CA ALA A 388 13.19 5.79 -2.12
C ALA A 388 13.91 6.72 -3.10
N ASP A 389 13.75 6.48 -4.40
CA ASP A 389 14.33 7.32 -5.46
C ASP A 389 13.75 8.74 -5.42
N TYR A 390 12.42 8.86 -5.24
CA TYR A 390 11.73 10.13 -5.09
C TYR A 390 12.29 10.96 -3.92
N CYS A 391 12.40 10.37 -2.75
CA CYS A 391 12.92 11.06 -1.57
C CYS A 391 14.42 11.36 -1.65
N TRP A 392 15.17 10.56 -2.40
CA TRP A 392 16.61 10.76 -2.55
C TRP A 392 16.93 11.90 -3.53
N ASN A 393 16.33 11.89 -4.72
CA ASN A 393 16.59 12.91 -5.74
C ASN A 393 15.29 13.47 -6.32
N MET A 394 14.48 14.10 -5.47
CA MET A 394 13.14 14.57 -5.80
C MET A 394 13.06 15.45 -7.06
N PRO A 395 13.94 16.47 -7.26
CA PRO A 395 13.84 17.33 -8.44
C PRO A 395 14.07 16.61 -9.78
N ALA A 396 14.80 15.49 -9.77
CA ALA A 396 15.13 14.72 -10.98
C ALA A 396 14.42 13.35 -11.00
N TYR A 397 13.43 13.17 -10.14
CA TYR A 397 12.69 11.90 -10.07
C TYR A 397 11.86 11.68 -11.33
N ASP A 398 12.02 10.50 -11.92
CA ASP A 398 11.25 10.00 -13.06
C ASP A 398 10.52 8.73 -12.63
N ALA A 399 9.19 8.81 -12.56
CA ALA A 399 8.35 7.73 -12.06
C ALA A 399 8.40 6.48 -12.93
N GLU A 400 8.42 6.63 -14.26
CA GLU A 400 8.50 5.50 -15.20
C GLU A 400 9.83 4.78 -15.06
N LYS A 401 10.90 5.53 -15.09
CA LYS A 401 12.25 5.00 -15.02
C LYS A 401 12.52 4.31 -13.67
N SER A 402 12.11 4.92 -12.56
CA SER A 402 12.26 4.33 -11.25
C SER A 402 11.49 3.02 -11.12
N TRP A 403 10.27 2.97 -11.66
CA TRP A 403 9.44 1.77 -11.68
C TRP A 403 10.05 0.65 -12.56
N GLU A 404 10.56 0.97 -13.75
CA GLU A 404 11.27 0.02 -14.61
C GLU A 404 12.54 -0.53 -13.94
N ASN A 405 13.26 0.31 -13.20
CA ASN A 405 14.43 -0.09 -12.42
C ASN A 405 14.05 -1.03 -11.26
N ALA A 406 12.94 -0.72 -10.57
CA ALA A 406 12.41 -1.59 -9.52
C ALA A 406 12.08 -2.98 -10.04
N ILE A 407 11.36 -3.06 -11.16
CA ILE A 407 11.00 -4.33 -11.82
C ILE A 407 12.26 -5.11 -12.23
N ALA A 408 13.22 -4.43 -12.86
CA ALA A 408 14.46 -5.07 -13.30
C ALA A 408 15.32 -5.61 -12.15
N GLU A 409 15.29 -4.94 -11.01
CA GLU A 409 16.06 -5.37 -9.84
C GLU A 409 15.37 -6.46 -9.04
N LEU A 410 14.04 -6.32 -8.85
CA LEU A 410 13.28 -7.26 -8.03
C LEU A 410 13.05 -8.60 -8.74
N MET A 411 12.91 -8.59 -10.08
CA MET A 411 12.67 -9.81 -10.87
C MET A 411 13.55 -9.84 -12.12
N PRO A 412 14.87 -9.94 -11.98
CA PRO A 412 15.81 -9.81 -13.11
C PRO A 412 15.67 -10.89 -14.17
N THR A 413 15.30 -12.12 -13.78
CA THR A 413 15.14 -13.25 -14.72
C THR A 413 13.80 -13.24 -15.44
N SER A 414 12.75 -12.73 -14.79
CA SER A 414 11.38 -12.67 -15.32
C SER A 414 10.89 -11.25 -15.50
N LYS A 415 11.80 -10.31 -15.87
CA LYS A 415 11.50 -8.88 -15.95
C LYS A 415 10.26 -8.57 -16.79
N ALA A 416 10.14 -9.13 -17.99
CA ALA A 416 9.03 -8.84 -18.90
C ALA A 416 7.69 -9.33 -18.33
N ALA A 417 7.68 -10.53 -17.78
CA ALA A 417 6.51 -11.13 -17.16
C ALA A 417 6.07 -10.34 -15.91
N PHE A 418 7.02 -9.98 -15.04
CA PHE A 418 6.74 -9.21 -13.84
C PHE A 418 6.29 -7.79 -14.17
N ARG A 419 6.85 -7.17 -15.23
CA ARG A 419 6.38 -5.87 -15.71
C ARG A 419 4.92 -5.91 -16.14
N LEU A 420 4.54 -6.90 -16.95
CA LEU A 420 3.15 -7.07 -17.39
C LEU A 420 2.22 -7.33 -16.19
N PHE A 421 2.68 -8.10 -15.23
CA PHE A 421 1.96 -8.34 -13.98
C PHE A 421 1.74 -7.04 -13.19
N CYS A 422 2.78 -6.26 -12.95
CA CYS A 422 2.69 -4.98 -12.24
C CYS A 422 1.80 -3.98 -12.98
N ASP A 423 1.84 -3.95 -14.33
CA ASP A 423 1.01 -3.08 -15.18
C ASP A 423 -0.49 -3.37 -15.05
N ASN A 424 -0.84 -4.60 -14.64
CA ASN A 424 -2.22 -5.03 -14.39
C ASN A 424 -2.60 -5.04 -12.88
N ASN A 425 -1.71 -4.58 -12.01
CA ASN A 425 -1.91 -4.44 -10.58
C ASN A 425 -1.53 -3.02 -10.13
N VAL A 426 -2.30 -2.04 -10.57
CA VAL A 426 -2.06 -0.61 -10.38
C VAL A 426 -3.15 0.04 -9.52
N ASP A 427 -3.03 1.33 -9.31
CA ASP A 427 -3.96 2.15 -8.54
C ASP A 427 -5.42 1.99 -8.97
N LEU A 428 -6.32 2.23 -8.02
CA LEU A 428 -7.77 2.13 -8.23
C LEU A 428 -8.39 3.34 -8.94
N GLY A 429 -7.65 4.44 -9.01
CA GLY A 429 -8.22 5.74 -9.31
C GLY A 429 -8.89 6.35 -8.07
N LYS A 430 -9.85 7.24 -8.28
CA LYS A 430 -10.55 7.93 -7.20
C LYS A 430 -11.40 6.97 -6.37
N THR A 431 -11.18 6.97 -5.06
CA THR A 431 -11.94 6.16 -4.09
C THR A 431 -12.56 7.03 -3.00
N ALA A 432 -13.28 6.40 -2.07
CA ALA A 432 -13.80 7.03 -0.87
C ALA A 432 -12.74 7.72 -0.01
N HIS A 433 -11.54 7.16 0.01
CA HIS A 433 -10.44 7.67 0.79
C HIS A 433 -9.67 8.80 0.06
N GLY A 434 -10.19 9.25 -1.10
CA GLY A 434 -9.68 10.41 -1.82
C GLY A 434 -8.56 10.13 -2.81
N LEU A 435 -8.16 8.88 -3.03
CA LEU A 435 -7.12 8.55 -4.00
C LEU A 435 -7.42 9.18 -5.36
N ARG A 436 -6.53 10.03 -5.86
CA ARG A 436 -6.66 10.74 -7.14
C ARG A 436 -5.85 10.12 -8.26
N ARG A 437 -5.02 9.12 -7.95
CA ARG A 437 -4.29 8.40 -8.97
C ARG A 437 -5.27 7.65 -9.85
N GLU A 438 -5.33 8.04 -11.10
CA GLU A 438 -6.15 7.34 -12.08
C GLU A 438 -5.37 6.10 -12.49
N GLY A 439 -5.97 4.93 -12.26
CA GLY A 439 -5.36 3.65 -12.60
C GLY A 439 -4.88 3.66 -14.04
N GLU A 440 -3.62 3.99 -14.22
CA GLU A 440 -2.95 3.96 -15.50
C GLU A 440 -2.27 2.62 -15.64
N SER A 441 -2.82 1.74 -16.43
CA SER A 441 -1.93 0.79 -17.02
C SER A 441 -1.39 1.39 -18.30
N SER A 442 -0.09 1.41 -18.44
CA SER A 442 0.58 1.85 -19.63
C SER A 442 0.07 1.05 -20.83
N GLY A 443 -0.15 1.71 -21.95
CA GLY A 443 -0.52 1.06 -23.21
C GLY A 443 -2.02 0.86 -23.45
N TRP A 444 -2.90 1.30 -22.57
CA TRP A 444 -4.35 1.07 -22.67
C TRP A 444 -5.15 2.11 -23.44
N GLY A 445 -4.56 2.95 -24.20
CA GLY A 445 -5.31 3.87 -25.09
C GLY A 445 -6.14 3.17 -26.19
N LYS A 446 -6.13 1.83 -26.26
CA LYS A 446 -6.79 1.04 -27.31
C LYS A 446 -7.59 -0.11 -26.73
N VAL A 447 -8.65 -0.53 -27.44
CA VAL A 447 -9.43 -1.74 -27.16
C VAL A 447 -8.50 -2.95 -27.01
N PRO A 448 -8.65 -3.79 -25.99
CA PRO A 448 -7.85 -5.00 -25.82
C PRO A 448 -7.97 -5.91 -27.04
N ASN A 449 -6.88 -6.57 -27.39
CA ASN A 449 -6.86 -7.55 -28.48
C ASN A 449 -6.47 -8.95 -27.95
N ASP A 450 -6.67 -9.98 -28.77
CA ASP A 450 -6.40 -11.35 -28.40
C ASP A 450 -4.90 -11.59 -28.11
N HIS A 451 -4.01 -10.86 -28.77
CA HIS A 451 -2.57 -10.94 -28.53
C HIS A 451 -2.22 -10.54 -27.09
N TYR A 452 -2.81 -9.47 -26.58
CA TYR A 452 -2.58 -9.04 -25.19
C TYR A 452 -3.07 -10.09 -24.18
N PHE A 453 -4.25 -10.67 -24.39
CA PHE A 453 -4.74 -11.73 -23.51
C PHE A 453 -3.89 -13.00 -23.59
N ARG A 454 -3.32 -13.34 -24.76
CA ARG A 454 -2.32 -14.42 -24.86
C ARG A 454 -1.07 -14.10 -24.06
N ALA A 455 -0.59 -12.86 -24.13
CA ALA A 455 0.56 -12.41 -23.33
C ALA A 455 0.28 -12.57 -21.84
N LEU A 456 -0.92 -12.21 -21.33
CA LEU A 456 -1.27 -12.44 -19.93
C LEU A 456 -1.13 -13.91 -19.51
N VAL A 457 -1.55 -14.84 -20.36
CA VAL A 457 -1.42 -16.28 -20.07
C VAL A 457 0.05 -16.70 -20.08
N THR A 458 0.79 -16.35 -21.14
CA THR A 458 2.20 -16.76 -21.31
C THR A 458 3.08 -16.21 -20.18
N GLU A 459 2.92 -14.94 -19.87
CA GLU A 459 3.74 -14.29 -18.84
C GLU A 459 3.34 -14.72 -17.42
N ALA A 460 2.06 -15.03 -17.17
CA ALA A 460 1.64 -15.65 -15.93
C ALA A 460 2.25 -17.04 -15.75
N ASP A 461 2.25 -17.87 -16.80
CA ASP A 461 2.88 -19.19 -16.78
C ASP A 461 4.39 -19.08 -16.55
N ALA A 462 5.05 -18.07 -17.14
CA ALA A 462 6.47 -17.79 -16.92
C ALA A 462 6.78 -17.44 -15.45
N LEU A 463 5.96 -16.57 -14.83
CA LEU A 463 6.09 -16.23 -13.41
C LEU A 463 5.86 -17.43 -12.51
N LEU A 464 4.84 -18.25 -12.79
CA LEU A 464 4.54 -19.45 -11.99
C LEU A 464 5.63 -20.54 -12.09
N ALA A 465 6.37 -20.53 -13.21
CA ALA A 465 7.48 -21.44 -13.43
C ALA A 465 8.82 -20.93 -12.87
N ASP A 466 8.93 -19.64 -12.55
CA ASP A 466 10.15 -19.03 -12.00
C ASP A 466 10.31 -19.41 -10.52
N SER A 467 11.14 -20.42 -10.26
CA SER A 467 11.43 -20.89 -8.89
C SER A 467 12.71 -20.27 -8.30
N ILE A 468 13.41 -19.40 -9.03
CA ILE A 468 14.79 -19.00 -8.72
C ILE A 468 14.89 -17.54 -8.28
N SER A 469 14.15 -16.63 -8.91
CA SER A 469 14.45 -15.20 -8.81
C SER A 469 14.17 -14.57 -7.46
N GLN A 470 12.99 -14.78 -6.90
CA GLN A 470 12.56 -14.19 -5.63
C GLN A 470 11.42 -15.05 -5.07
N PRO A 471 11.71 -16.14 -4.38
CA PRO A 471 10.70 -17.12 -3.94
C PRO A 471 9.65 -16.48 -3.02
N GLU A 472 10.03 -15.56 -2.14
CA GLU A 472 9.11 -14.89 -1.22
C GLU A 472 8.15 -13.98 -1.99
N MET A 473 8.64 -13.20 -2.96
CA MET A 473 7.81 -12.37 -3.84
C MET A 473 6.82 -13.23 -4.62
N LEU A 474 7.29 -14.30 -5.25
CA LEU A 474 6.45 -15.18 -6.05
C LEU A 474 5.39 -15.90 -5.21
N GLN A 475 5.75 -16.32 -3.99
CA GLN A 475 4.79 -16.91 -3.05
C GLN A 475 3.69 -15.90 -2.67
N GLU A 476 4.07 -14.67 -2.40
CA GLU A 476 3.15 -13.61 -1.98
C GLU A 476 2.17 -13.22 -3.09
N ILE A 477 2.65 -13.04 -4.34
CA ILE A 477 1.82 -12.59 -5.47
C ILE A 477 1.11 -13.72 -6.23
N LYS A 478 1.42 -14.99 -5.93
CA LYS A 478 0.90 -16.16 -6.66
C LYS A 478 -0.61 -16.14 -6.91
N PRO A 479 -1.48 -15.81 -5.94
CA PRO A 479 -2.93 -15.77 -6.18
C PRO A 479 -3.33 -14.77 -7.28
N TRP A 480 -2.65 -13.64 -7.39
CA TRP A 480 -2.89 -12.65 -8.45
C TRP A 480 -2.30 -13.10 -9.78
N VAL A 481 -1.16 -13.79 -9.80
CA VAL A 481 -0.59 -14.36 -11.03
C VAL A 481 -1.53 -15.43 -11.62
N GLU A 482 -2.07 -16.31 -10.77
CA GLU A 482 -3.09 -17.28 -11.18
C GLU A 482 -4.35 -16.60 -11.70
N THR A 483 -4.79 -15.53 -11.05
CA THR A 483 -5.93 -14.71 -11.50
C THR A 483 -5.64 -14.03 -12.84
N MET A 484 -4.43 -13.48 -13.05
CA MET A 484 -4.00 -12.91 -14.33
C MET A 484 -4.07 -13.94 -15.47
N ARG A 485 -3.61 -15.17 -15.22
CA ARG A 485 -3.70 -16.26 -16.17
C ARG A 485 -5.13 -16.58 -16.56
N LEU A 486 -6.02 -16.70 -15.57
CA LEU A 486 -7.44 -17.00 -15.80
C LEU A 486 -8.16 -15.83 -16.51
N LEU A 487 -7.80 -14.58 -16.19
CA LEU A 487 -8.28 -13.40 -16.90
C LEU A 487 -7.85 -13.42 -18.37
N GLY A 488 -6.58 -13.76 -18.65
CA GLY A 488 -6.07 -13.94 -19.99
C GLY A 488 -6.86 -14.99 -20.78
N GLN A 489 -7.05 -16.16 -20.17
CA GLN A 489 -7.87 -17.23 -20.75
C GLN A 489 -9.32 -16.80 -20.99
N SER A 490 -9.92 -16.06 -20.06
CA SER A 490 -11.29 -15.55 -20.16
C SER A 490 -11.46 -14.56 -21.31
N GLY A 491 -10.51 -13.63 -21.47
CA GLY A 491 -10.51 -12.69 -22.58
C GLY A 491 -10.41 -13.40 -23.95
N LEU A 492 -9.61 -14.47 -24.05
CA LEU A 492 -9.54 -15.28 -25.27
C LEU A 492 -10.88 -15.96 -25.58
N GLN A 493 -11.62 -16.43 -24.58
CA GLN A 493 -12.94 -17.00 -24.82
C GLN A 493 -13.92 -15.94 -25.37
N VAL A 494 -13.83 -14.69 -24.92
CA VAL A 494 -14.63 -13.57 -25.46
C VAL A 494 -14.36 -13.40 -26.98
N PHE A 495 -13.11 -13.41 -27.39
CA PHE A 495 -12.77 -13.32 -28.83
C PHE A 495 -13.23 -14.53 -29.62
N TYR A 496 -13.17 -15.72 -29.06
CA TYR A 496 -13.68 -16.92 -29.71
C TYR A 496 -15.21 -16.89 -29.82
N MET A 497 -15.93 -16.42 -28.80
CA MET A 497 -17.38 -16.20 -28.87
C MET A 497 -17.72 -15.16 -29.95
N GLN A 498 -17.00 -14.05 -30.04
CA GLN A 498 -17.21 -13.03 -31.05
C GLN A 498 -17.04 -13.59 -32.46
N ARG A 499 -15.99 -14.39 -32.69
CA ARG A 499 -15.74 -15.05 -33.99
C ARG A 499 -16.83 -16.05 -34.33
N ALA A 500 -17.24 -16.89 -33.37
CA ALA A 500 -18.31 -17.86 -33.55
C ALA A 500 -19.64 -17.17 -33.92
N LEU A 501 -19.94 -16.05 -33.27
CA LEU A 501 -21.13 -15.26 -33.59
C LEU A 501 -21.09 -14.68 -35.01
N GLN A 502 -19.95 -14.13 -35.44
CA GLN A 502 -19.75 -13.65 -36.82
C GLN A 502 -19.91 -14.74 -37.86
N GLN A 503 -19.46 -15.96 -37.55
CA GLN A 503 -19.60 -17.15 -38.40
C GLN A 503 -20.97 -17.82 -38.30
N LYS A 504 -21.84 -17.32 -37.45
CA LYS A 504 -23.15 -17.92 -37.14
C LYS A 504 -23.04 -19.36 -36.60
N ASP A 505 -21.93 -19.66 -35.91
CA ASP A 505 -21.68 -20.98 -35.31
C ASP A 505 -22.17 -20.98 -33.86
N SER A 506 -23.41 -21.37 -33.65
CA SER A 506 -24.01 -21.43 -32.33
C SER A 506 -23.36 -22.48 -31.41
N VAL A 507 -22.87 -23.58 -31.97
CA VAL A 507 -22.26 -24.67 -31.21
C VAL A 507 -20.95 -24.20 -30.57
N SER A 508 -20.07 -23.58 -31.37
CA SER A 508 -18.82 -23.02 -30.91
C SER A 508 -19.05 -21.87 -29.94
N PHE A 509 -20.05 -20.99 -30.19
CA PHE A 509 -20.38 -19.91 -29.26
C PHE A 509 -20.72 -20.46 -27.87
N ILE A 510 -21.62 -21.44 -27.79
CA ILE A 510 -22.04 -22.07 -26.55
C ILE A 510 -20.85 -22.75 -25.83
N ALA A 511 -20.01 -23.45 -26.59
CA ALA A 511 -18.84 -24.12 -26.05
C ALA A 511 -17.88 -23.11 -25.38
N HIS A 512 -17.57 -22.00 -26.06
CA HIS A 512 -16.71 -20.95 -25.55
C HIS A 512 -17.32 -20.20 -24.36
N TYR A 513 -18.63 -19.94 -24.40
CA TYR A 513 -19.33 -19.36 -23.27
C TYR A 513 -19.26 -20.26 -22.01
N ARG A 514 -19.50 -21.55 -22.15
CA ARG A 514 -19.37 -22.52 -21.03
C ARG A 514 -17.93 -22.58 -20.50
N ALA A 515 -16.94 -22.53 -21.39
CA ALA A 515 -15.53 -22.49 -21.01
C ALA A 515 -15.23 -21.22 -20.20
N LEU A 516 -15.74 -20.06 -20.63
CA LEU A 516 -15.62 -18.80 -19.91
C LEU A 516 -16.24 -18.88 -18.50
N GLN A 517 -17.45 -19.44 -18.36
CA GLN A 517 -18.06 -19.60 -17.04
C GLN A 517 -17.23 -20.46 -16.08
N LYS A 518 -16.68 -21.56 -16.58
CA LYS A 518 -15.75 -22.41 -15.78
C LYS A 518 -14.48 -21.69 -15.36
N LEU A 519 -13.96 -20.81 -16.21
CA LEU A 519 -12.79 -19.97 -15.86
C LEU A 519 -13.14 -18.96 -14.78
N LYS A 520 -14.31 -18.32 -14.85
CA LYS A 520 -14.81 -17.41 -13.82
C LYS A 520 -15.06 -18.12 -12.48
N GLU A 521 -15.63 -19.33 -12.52
CA GLU A 521 -15.78 -20.18 -11.32
C GLU A 521 -14.43 -20.47 -10.66
N LYS A 522 -13.43 -20.88 -11.46
CA LYS A 522 -12.06 -21.10 -10.96
C LYS A 522 -11.48 -19.83 -10.35
N GLN A 523 -11.60 -18.70 -11.03
CA GLN A 523 -11.12 -17.40 -10.53
C GLN A 523 -11.80 -17.03 -9.21
N ASN A 524 -13.10 -17.22 -9.10
CA ASN A 524 -13.87 -16.97 -7.88
C ASN A 524 -13.47 -17.88 -6.71
N GLY A 525 -12.85 -19.02 -6.98
CA GLY A 525 -12.31 -19.95 -6.00
C GLY A 525 -10.93 -19.57 -5.45
N ILE A 526 -10.22 -18.64 -6.10
CA ILE A 526 -8.92 -18.20 -5.62
C ILE A 526 -9.11 -17.25 -4.43
N ILE A 527 -8.36 -17.49 -3.38
CA ILE A 527 -8.36 -16.68 -2.16
C ILE A 527 -6.92 -16.24 -1.92
N SER A 528 -6.69 -14.94 -1.81
CA SER A 528 -5.36 -14.40 -1.53
C SER A 528 -4.95 -14.59 -0.08
N ARG A 529 -5.89 -14.42 0.85
CA ARG A 529 -5.64 -14.53 2.28
C ARG A 529 -6.92 -14.82 3.08
N ASN A 530 -6.75 -15.59 4.16
CA ASN A 530 -7.77 -15.71 5.21
C ASN A 530 -7.33 -14.82 6.38
N TYR A 531 -8.19 -13.93 6.82
CA TYR A 531 -7.95 -13.15 8.04
C TYR A 531 -8.42 -13.96 9.25
N GLU A 532 -7.54 -14.23 10.20
CA GLU A 532 -7.92 -14.89 11.45
C GLU A 532 -9.02 -14.09 12.15
N GLY A 533 -10.10 -14.77 12.52
CA GLY A 533 -11.26 -14.17 13.17
C GLY A 533 -12.18 -13.35 12.25
N SER A 534 -11.88 -13.19 10.97
CA SER A 534 -12.71 -12.49 9.98
C SER A 534 -13.42 -13.47 9.04
N VAL A 535 -14.66 -13.15 8.69
CA VAL A 535 -15.43 -13.85 7.63
C VAL A 535 -14.97 -13.40 6.24
N VAL A 536 -14.18 -12.35 6.15
CA VAL A 536 -13.75 -11.73 4.89
C VAL A 536 -12.60 -12.52 4.30
N LYS A 537 -12.86 -13.13 3.15
CA LYS A 537 -11.85 -13.74 2.29
C LYS A 537 -11.53 -12.78 1.17
N ALA A 538 -10.33 -12.24 1.13
CA ALA A 538 -9.92 -11.42 0.01
C ALA A 538 -9.76 -12.28 -1.25
N LYS A 539 -10.42 -11.89 -2.33
CA LYS A 539 -10.31 -12.52 -3.64
C LYS A 539 -9.41 -11.65 -4.51
N PRO A 540 -8.38 -12.20 -5.16
CA PRO A 540 -7.50 -11.42 -6.01
C PRO A 540 -8.28 -10.78 -7.17
N VAL A 541 -8.03 -9.50 -7.40
CA VAL A 541 -8.54 -8.75 -8.55
C VAL A 541 -7.34 -8.23 -9.34
N VAL A 542 -7.29 -8.57 -10.61
CA VAL A 542 -6.27 -8.12 -11.56
C VAL A 542 -6.93 -7.28 -12.65
N SER A 543 -6.31 -6.17 -13.02
CA SER A 543 -6.85 -5.23 -14.01
C SER A 543 -8.31 -4.86 -13.76
N GLY A 544 -8.63 -4.61 -12.49
CA GLY A 544 -10.01 -4.44 -12.00
C GLY A 544 -10.71 -3.20 -12.52
N SER A 545 -9.97 -2.20 -13.01
CA SER A 545 -10.52 -0.99 -13.64
C SER A 545 -10.63 -1.08 -15.16
N ARG A 546 -10.11 -2.15 -15.80
CA ARG A 546 -9.97 -2.20 -17.28
C ARG A 546 -10.32 -3.53 -17.92
N LEU A 547 -9.45 -4.57 -17.78
CA LEU A 547 -9.67 -5.84 -18.50
C LEU A 547 -10.80 -6.65 -17.91
N THR A 548 -10.88 -6.74 -16.60
CA THR A 548 -11.95 -7.48 -15.94
C THR A 548 -13.31 -6.90 -16.29
N PRO A 549 -13.56 -5.56 -16.16
CA PRO A 549 -14.83 -4.96 -16.61
C PRO A 549 -15.08 -5.12 -18.11
N TRP A 550 -14.02 -5.05 -18.94
CA TRP A 550 -14.17 -5.24 -20.38
C TRP A 550 -14.62 -6.66 -20.73
N VAL A 551 -14.00 -7.69 -20.12
CA VAL A 551 -14.39 -9.10 -20.32
C VAL A 551 -15.86 -9.30 -19.93
N ASP A 552 -16.28 -8.72 -18.81
CA ASP A 552 -17.65 -8.84 -18.31
C ASP A 552 -18.65 -8.14 -19.23
N ALA A 553 -18.38 -6.90 -19.61
CA ALA A 553 -19.25 -6.13 -20.51
C ALA A 553 -19.37 -6.76 -21.90
N MET A 554 -18.25 -7.22 -22.47
CA MET A 554 -18.26 -7.90 -23.77
C MET A 554 -18.99 -9.23 -23.70
N THR A 555 -18.86 -9.97 -22.63
CA THR A 555 -19.62 -11.22 -22.42
C THR A 555 -21.12 -10.94 -22.45
N VAL A 556 -21.58 -9.96 -21.70
CA VAL A 556 -23.01 -9.56 -21.66
C VAL A 556 -23.49 -9.13 -23.05
N GLN A 557 -22.71 -8.31 -23.75
CA GLN A 557 -23.07 -7.85 -25.10
C GLN A 557 -23.18 -9.01 -26.09
N LEU A 558 -22.20 -9.91 -26.12
CA LEU A 558 -22.20 -11.06 -27.01
C LEU A 558 -23.36 -12.02 -26.73
N VAL A 559 -23.76 -12.18 -25.47
CA VAL A 559 -24.93 -12.96 -25.10
C VAL A 559 -26.23 -12.29 -25.59
N LYS A 560 -26.32 -10.95 -25.46
CA LYS A 560 -27.48 -10.19 -26.03
C LYS A 560 -27.55 -10.35 -27.54
N ASP A 561 -26.44 -10.22 -28.25
CA ASP A 561 -26.34 -10.36 -29.70
C ASP A 561 -26.72 -11.79 -30.14
N TYR A 562 -26.24 -12.80 -29.41
CA TYR A 562 -26.57 -14.18 -29.64
C TYR A 562 -28.10 -14.42 -29.51
N LYS A 563 -28.74 -13.94 -28.43
CA LYS A 563 -30.18 -14.02 -28.22
C LYS A 563 -30.98 -13.36 -29.34
N HIS A 564 -30.51 -12.20 -29.81
CA HIS A 564 -31.13 -11.49 -30.91
C HIS A 564 -31.09 -12.31 -32.23
N PHE A 565 -29.95 -12.94 -32.56
CA PHE A 565 -29.80 -13.70 -33.79
C PHE A 565 -30.49 -15.07 -33.78
N TYR A 566 -30.55 -15.74 -32.64
CA TYR A 566 -30.98 -17.15 -32.59
C TYR A 566 -32.35 -17.38 -31.99
N SER A 567 -33.06 -16.38 -31.50
CA SER A 567 -34.44 -16.43 -30.98
C SER A 567 -34.79 -17.60 -30.02
N TYR A 568 -33.81 -18.41 -29.62
CA TYR A 568 -34.00 -19.56 -28.73
C TYR A 568 -33.79 -19.16 -27.28
N GLY A 569 -34.64 -19.71 -26.42
CA GLY A 569 -34.42 -19.67 -24.97
C GLY A 569 -33.06 -20.31 -24.67
N LEU A 570 -32.06 -19.48 -24.35
CA LEU A 570 -30.74 -19.95 -23.94
C LEU A 570 -30.81 -20.34 -22.46
N GLU A 571 -31.50 -21.42 -22.14
CA GLU A 571 -31.67 -21.92 -20.78
C GLU A 571 -30.35 -22.26 -20.08
N PHE A 572 -29.29 -22.50 -20.89
CA PHE A 572 -27.95 -22.77 -20.39
C PHE A 572 -27.11 -21.52 -20.13
N LEU A 573 -27.56 -20.32 -20.55
CA LEU A 573 -26.93 -19.07 -20.16
C LEU A 573 -27.43 -18.67 -18.77
N PRO A 574 -26.58 -18.12 -17.91
CA PRO A 574 -27.09 -17.62 -16.65
C PRO A 574 -28.17 -16.60 -16.94
N GLN A 575 -29.37 -16.90 -16.50
CA GLN A 575 -30.46 -15.93 -16.50
C GLN A 575 -30.04 -14.86 -15.50
N GLN A 576 -30.18 -13.60 -15.90
CA GLN A 576 -30.13 -12.51 -14.96
C GLN A 576 -31.17 -12.82 -13.86
N ALA A 577 -30.72 -12.79 -12.60
CA ALA A 577 -31.61 -13.20 -11.50
C ALA A 577 -32.86 -12.31 -11.42
N ILE A 578 -32.71 -11.04 -11.79
CA ILE A 578 -33.78 -10.03 -11.86
C ILE A 578 -33.51 -9.19 -13.11
N GLU A 579 -34.54 -8.84 -13.88
CA GLU A 579 -34.45 -7.91 -14.99
C GLU A 579 -34.23 -6.47 -14.46
N ASP A 580 -33.53 -5.61 -15.21
CA ASP A 580 -33.44 -4.20 -14.88
C ASP A 580 -34.85 -3.58 -14.85
N GLY A 581 -35.14 -2.81 -13.80
CA GLY A 581 -36.45 -2.20 -13.66
C GLY A 581 -36.70 -1.57 -12.30
N ILE A 582 -37.92 -1.08 -12.15
CA ILE A 582 -38.41 -0.51 -10.89
C ILE A 582 -39.29 -1.57 -10.19
N TYR A 583 -39.04 -1.76 -8.89
CA TYR A 583 -39.65 -2.83 -8.12
C TYR A 583 -40.04 -2.39 -6.71
N TYR A 584 -40.96 -3.09 -6.13
CA TYR A 584 -41.13 -3.20 -4.69
C TYR A 584 -40.22 -4.30 -4.15
N ILE A 585 -39.41 -3.99 -3.13
CA ILE A 585 -38.64 -4.96 -2.36
C ILE A 585 -39.41 -5.20 -1.06
N MET A 586 -39.84 -6.42 -0.81
CA MET A 586 -40.74 -6.72 0.32
C MET A 586 -40.12 -7.77 1.24
N TYR A 587 -40.33 -7.60 2.54
CA TYR A 587 -39.98 -8.57 3.57
C TYR A 587 -41.21 -8.87 4.44
N LYS A 588 -41.64 -10.11 4.47
CA LYS A 588 -42.81 -10.57 5.25
C LYS A 588 -44.08 -9.68 5.08
N GLY A 589 -44.34 -9.25 3.87
CA GLY A 589 -45.47 -8.41 3.54
C GLY A 589 -45.29 -6.91 3.68
N LYS A 590 -44.23 -6.45 4.36
CA LYS A 590 -43.87 -5.04 4.47
C LYS A 590 -42.92 -4.62 3.32
N TYR A 591 -42.97 -3.36 2.94
CA TYR A 591 -42.25 -2.79 1.81
C TYR A 591 -40.94 -2.08 2.27
N LEU A 592 -39.86 -2.31 1.59
CA LEU A 592 -38.64 -1.51 1.75
C LEU A 592 -38.97 -0.05 1.51
N THR A 593 -38.67 0.83 2.48
CA THR A 593 -39.21 2.19 2.52
C THR A 593 -38.12 3.17 2.95
N ASP A 594 -37.98 4.25 2.20
CA ASP A 594 -37.29 5.44 2.67
C ASP A 594 -38.21 6.25 3.59
N VAL A 595 -38.03 6.09 4.87
CA VAL A 595 -38.83 6.82 5.88
C VAL A 595 -38.24 8.20 6.21
N HIS A 596 -37.21 8.66 5.49
CA HIS A 596 -36.44 9.88 5.80
C HIS A 596 -35.99 9.95 7.25
N ALA A 597 -35.53 8.81 7.77
CA ALA A 597 -34.99 8.73 9.14
C ALA A 597 -33.84 9.71 9.36
N SER A 598 -33.65 10.10 10.60
CA SER A 598 -32.43 10.82 11.00
C SER A 598 -31.22 9.93 10.78
N PRO A 599 -30.04 10.53 10.45
CA PRO A 599 -28.83 9.77 10.29
C PRO A 599 -28.46 9.02 11.57
N ASP A 600 -27.88 7.85 11.42
CA ASP A 600 -27.37 7.06 12.53
C ASP A 600 -26.02 7.63 13.06
N ARG A 601 -25.40 6.91 14.00
CA ARG A 601 -24.13 7.35 14.61
C ARG A 601 -23.01 7.59 13.60
N ASP A 602 -23.02 6.86 12.49
CA ASP A 602 -21.99 6.95 11.44
C ASP A 602 -22.38 7.95 10.34
N GLY A 603 -23.53 8.63 10.50
CA GLY A 603 -24.04 9.64 9.59
C GLY A 603 -24.88 9.09 8.45
N ASP A 604 -25.08 7.78 8.36
CA ASP A 604 -25.86 7.12 7.32
C ASP A 604 -27.37 7.14 7.63
N PHE A 605 -28.18 7.22 6.59
CA PHE A 605 -29.63 7.26 6.71
C PHE A 605 -30.25 5.85 6.58
N PRO A 606 -30.70 5.23 7.68
CA PRO A 606 -31.24 3.87 7.66
C PRO A 606 -32.45 3.70 6.75
N VAL A 607 -32.54 2.55 6.11
CA VAL A 607 -33.71 2.11 5.34
C VAL A 607 -34.50 1.09 6.14
N PHE A 608 -35.81 1.18 6.09
CA PHE A 608 -36.74 0.35 6.88
C PHE A 608 -37.67 -0.46 6.00
N VAL A 609 -38.35 -1.44 6.60
CA VAL A 609 -39.55 -2.05 6.01
C VAL A 609 -40.78 -1.50 6.72
N ALA A 610 -41.80 -1.10 5.97
CA ALA A 610 -43.00 -0.49 6.47
C ALA A 610 -44.27 -1.03 5.74
N GLU A 611 -45.41 -0.75 6.30
CA GLU A 611 -46.70 -1.03 5.63
C GLU A 611 -46.80 -0.25 4.30
N PRO A 612 -47.70 -0.65 3.38
CA PRO A 612 -47.89 0.07 2.12
C PRO A 612 -48.18 1.56 2.34
N ASP A 613 -47.39 2.41 1.73
CA ASP A 613 -47.58 3.87 1.77
C ASP A 613 -48.48 4.29 0.61
N THR A 614 -49.78 4.44 0.90
CA THR A 614 -50.76 4.86 -0.10
C THR A 614 -50.73 6.38 -0.39
N ILE A 615 -50.03 7.16 0.46
CA ILE A 615 -49.94 8.60 0.29
C ILE A 615 -48.69 8.95 -0.55
N ASN A 616 -47.57 8.28 -0.31
CA ASN A 616 -46.33 8.53 -1.03
C ASN A 616 -45.65 7.22 -1.46
N PRO A 617 -46.26 6.48 -2.39
CA PRO A 617 -45.79 5.15 -2.80
C PRO A 617 -44.37 5.20 -3.45
N GLN A 618 -43.93 6.36 -3.93
CA GLN A 618 -42.62 6.54 -4.54
C GLN A 618 -41.43 6.21 -3.57
N ARG A 619 -41.67 6.38 -2.27
CA ARG A 619 -40.67 6.03 -1.22
C ARG A 619 -40.40 4.53 -1.12
N GLN A 620 -41.26 3.71 -1.70
CA GLN A 620 -41.19 2.25 -1.66
C GLN A 620 -40.79 1.64 -3.00
N LEU A 621 -40.49 2.47 -4.00
CA LEU A 621 -40.02 2.05 -5.31
C LEU A 621 -38.50 2.11 -5.41
N TRP A 622 -37.95 1.02 -5.93
CA TRP A 622 -36.50 0.82 -6.02
C TRP A 622 -36.13 0.41 -7.44
N SER A 623 -35.19 1.16 -8.04
CA SER A 623 -34.54 0.74 -9.27
C SER A 623 -33.50 -0.32 -8.95
N ILE A 624 -33.62 -1.47 -9.63
CA ILE A 624 -32.63 -2.54 -9.59
C ILE A 624 -32.03 -2.63 -10.99
N GLU A 625 -30.73 -2.41 -11.11
CA GLU A 625 -30.03 -2.40 -12.39
C GLU A 625 -28.78 -3.28 -12.33
N LEU A 626 -28.59 -4.12 -13.35
CA LEU A 626 -27.37 -4.90 -13.50
C LEU A 626 -26.18 -3.97 -13.78
N VAL A 627 -25.12 -4.12 -13.02
CA VAL A 627 -23.81 -3.52 -13.30
C VAL A 627 -23.02 -4.53 -14.15
N PRO A 628 -22.91 -4.33 -15.47
CA PRO A 628 -22.34 -5.33 -16.37
C PRO A 628 -20.90 -5.70 -16.04
N ALA A 629 -20.13 -4.74 -15.55
CA ALA A 629 -18.73 -4.92 -15.17
C ALA A 629 -18.52 -5.93 -14.04
N THR A 630 -19.48 -6.05 -13.12
CA THR A 630 -19.37 -6.91 -11.93
C THR A 630 -20.28 -8.12 -11.96
N GLY A 631 -21.30 -8.13 -12.85
CA GLY A 631 -22.40 -9.11 -12.84
C GLY A 631 -23.30 -9.01 -11.62
N ARG A 632 -23.19 -7.92 -10.86
CA ARG A 632 -23.97 -7.63 -9.65
C ARG A 632 -24.97 -6.52 -9.93
N PHE A 633 -25.86 -6.28 -9.00
CA PHE A 633 -26.92 -5.29 -9.12
C PHE A 633 -26.64 -4.09 -8.21
N LYS A 634 -26.99 -2.90 -8.66
CA LYS A 634 -27.16 -1.73 -7.80
C LYS A 634 -28.63 -1.57 -7.44
N ILE A 635 -28.86 -1.06 -6.26
CA ILE A 635 -30.22 -0.73 -5.77
C ILE A 635 -30.21 0.78 -5.46
N THR A 636 -31.12 1.52 -6.10
CA THR A 636 -31.32 2.95 -5.86
C THR A 636 -32.78 3.26 -5.56
N ASN A 637 -33.02 4.27 -4.75
CA ASN A 637 -34.38 4.77 -4.58
C ASN A 637 -34.86 5.38 -5.89
N ALA A 638 -36.05 4.97 -6.37
CA ALA A 638 -36.55 5.42 -7.66
C ALA A 638 -36.97 6.90 -7.67
N GLN A 639 -37.24 7.52 -6.51
CA GLN A 639 -37.65 8.90 -6.38
C GLN A 639 -36.51 9.88 -6.54
N ASP A 640 -35.33 9.61 -5.94
CA ASP A 640 -34.24 10.56 -5.86
C ASP A 640 -32.88 9.98 -6.31
N GLY A 641 -32.84 8.70 -6.68
CA GLY A 641 -31.66 8.04 -7.21
C GLY A 641 -30.57 7.76 -6.17
N ARG A 642 -30.81 7.93 -4.87
CA ARG A 642 -29.82 7.61 -3.83
C ARG A 642 -29.53 6.13 -3.81
N TYR A 643 -28.24 5.80 -3.70
CA TYR A 643 -27.78 4.42 -3.61
C TYR A 643 -27.95 3.88 -2.20
N VAL A 644 -28.43 2.66 -2.10
CA VAL A 644 -28.34 1.89 -0.85
C VAL A 644 -26.92 1.38 -0.72
N ASN A 645 -26.30 1.56 0.45
CA ASN A 645 -24.97 1.08 0.75
C ASN A 645 -24.96 -0.36 1.27
N GLU A 646 -23.81 -0.94 1.46
CA GLU A 646 -23.63 -2.32 1.94
C GLU A 646 -24.32 -2.60 3.28
N LEU A 647 -24.54 -1.58 4.11
CA LEU A 647 -25.19 -1.71 5.41
C LEU A 647 -26.72 -1.64 5.35
N GLY A 648 -27.30 -1.45 4.15
CA GLY A 648 -28.73 -1.27 3.99
C GLY A 648 -29.23 0.12 4.40
N ALA A 649 -28.40 1.14 4.18
CA ALA A 649 -28.70 2.54 4.45
C ALA A 649 -28.30 3.43 3.26
N PHE A 650 -28.74 4.69 3.24
CA PHE A 650 -28.20 5.67 2.30
C PHE A 650 -26.98 6.36 2.90
N TRP A 651 -25.99 6.67 2.06
CA TRP A 651 -24.84 7.45 2.46
C TRP A 651 -25.23 8.86 2.97
N ALA A 652 -24.45 9.36 3.93
CA ALA A 652 -24.65 10.70 4.53
C ALA A 652 -24.59 11.84 3.51
N ASP A 653 -23.80 11.71 2.46
CA ASP A 653 -23.65 12.72 1.42
C ASP A 653 -24.55 12.40 0.21
N LYS A 654 -25.52 13.28 -0.05
CA LYS A 654 -26.45 13.13 -1.18
C LYS A 654 -25.81 13.21 -2.57
N ASN A 655 -24.57 13.75 -2.65
CA ASN A 655 -23.88 14.02 -3.92
C ASN A 655 -22.79 13.01 -4.25
N THR A 656 -22.51 12.07 -3.37
CA THR A 656 -21.44 11.11 -3.61
C THR A 656 -21.93 9.97 -4.47
N LYS A 657 -21.35 9.86 -5.67
CA LYS A 657 -21.23 8.58 -6.34
C LYS A 657 -20.60 7.59 -5.36
N PRO A 658 -21.00 6.32 -5.36
CA PRO A 658 -20.42 5.34 -4.47
C PRO A 658 -18.90 5.40 -4.53
N TYR A 659 -18.27 5.47 -3.39
CA TYR A 659 -16.83 5.52 -3.21
C TYR A 659 -16.11 4.30 -3.81
N ASN A 660 -16.81 3.18 -3.83
CA ASN A 660 -16.40 1.95 -4.48
C ASN A 660 -17.66 1.31 -5.05
N GLU A 661 -17.72 1.11 -6.36
CA GLU A 661 -18.85 0.44 -7.01
C GLU A 661 -19.14 -0.94 -6.41
N GLU A 662 -18.11 -1.61 -5.86
CA GLU A 662 -18.29 -2.91 -5.20
C GLU A 662 -19.13 -2.83 -3.91
N TRP A 663 -19.05 -1.72 -3.15
CA TRP A 663 -19.74 -1.56 -1.86
C TRP A 663 -21.25 -1.31 -2.01
N ASN A 664 -21.66 -0.86 -3.18
CA ASN A 664 -23.06 -0.55 -3.48
C ASN A 664 -23.66 -1.54 -4.49
N THR A 665 -23.04 -2.70 -4.64
CA THR A 665 -23.55 -3.76 -5.52
C THR A 665 -23.94 -4.99 -4.74
N TYR A 666 -24.92 -5.70 -5.28
CA TYR A 666 -25.60 -6.81 -4.61
C TYR A 666 -25.67 -8.02 -5.52
N VAL A 667 -25.61 -9.20 -4.91
CA VAL A 667 -25.92 -10.48 -5.55
C VAL A 667 -27.29 -10.94 -5.07
N PHE A 668 -28.21 -11.16 -6.01
CA PHE A 668 -29.51 -11.74 -5.74
C PHE A 668 -29.47 -13.25 -5.99
N THR A 669 -29.70 -14.03 -4.97
CA THR A 669 -29.84 -15.49 -5.10
C THR A 669 -31.29 -15.89 -4.96
N LYS A 670 -31.84 -16.55 -5.99
CA LYS A 670 -33.23 -16.98 -5.99
C LYS A 670 -33.43 -18.10 -4.98
N MET A 671 -34.44 -17.96 -4.16
CA MET A 671 -34.91 -18.91 -3.17
C MET A 671 -36.39 -19.33 -3.52
N PRO A 672 -36.92 -20.41 -2.95
CA PRO A 672 -38.31 -20.81 -3.23
C PRO A 672 -39.35 -19.69 -3.00
N ASP A 673 -39.11 -18.85 -1.95
CA ASP A 673 -40.09 -17.83 -1.52
C ASP A 673 -39.64 -16.39 -1.84
N GLY A 674 -38.57 -16.20 -2.67
CA GLY A 674 -38.08 -14.87 -3.01
C GLY A 674 -36.61 -14.88 -3.35
N TYR A 675 -35.85 -13.90 -2.81
CA TYR A 675 -34.45 -13.72 -3.06
C TYR A 675 -33.68 -13.41 -1.76
N THR A 676 -32.49 -13.95 -1.61
CA THR A 676 -31.53 -13.39 -0.67
C THR A 676 -30.74 -12.28 -1.36
N ILE A 677 -30.43 -11.22 -0.63
CA ILE A 677 -29.68 -10.06 -1.12
C ILE A 677 -28.35 -10.02 -0.37
N GLN A 678 -27.28 -10.36 -1.06
CA GLN A 678 -25.94 -10.39 -0.49
C GLN A 678 -25.13 -9.19 -0.97
N CYS A 679 -24.43 -8.52 -0.05
CA CYS A 679 -23.54 -7.41 -0.39
C CYS A 679 -22.31 -7.90 -1.15
N GLY A 680 -21.92 -7.14 -2.17
CA GLY A 680 -20.78 -7.47 -3.03
C GLY A 680 -19.45 -6.92 -2.55
N GLY A 681 -19.47 -6.08 -1.51
CA GLY A 681 -18.30 -5.33 -1.04
C GLY A 681 -17.60 -5.91 0.16
N ARG A 682 -16.88 -5.04 0.87
CA ARG A 682 -16.06 -5.35 2.05
C ARG A 682 -16.84 -6.07 3.16
N ALA A 683 -18.06 -5.68 3.40
CA ALA A 683 -18.97 -6.34 4.34
C ALA A 683 -19.74 -7.46 3.64
N SER A 684 -19.14 -8.62 3.47
CA SER A 684 -19.68 -9.80 2.78
C SER A 684 -20.86 -10.46 3.51
N GLY A 685 -21.79 -9.67 4.01
CA GLY A 685 -23.01 -10.13 4.66
C GLY A 685 -24.19 -10.18 3.72
N SER A 686 -25.32 -10.69 4.22
CA SER A 686 -26.62 -10.63 3.57
C SER A 686 -27.54 -9.67 4.29
N TRP A 687 -28.50 -9.11 3.56
CA TRP A 687 -29.54 -8.31 4.18
C TRP A 687 -30.48 -9.19 5.03
N TYR A 688 -30.79 -8.68 6.20
CA TYR A 688 -31.84 -9.19 7.08
C TYR A 688 -32.57 -8.02 7.73
N VAL A 689 -33.72 -8.26 8.32
CA VAL A 689 -34.53 -7.23 8.99
C VAL A 689 -34.52 -7.48 10.50
N GLU A 690 -34.17 -6.44 11.25
CA GLU A 690 -34.26 -6.40 12.71
C GLU A 690 -34.85 -5.06 13.13
N ASP A 691 -35.88 -5.06 13.97
CA ASP A 691 -36.61 -3.87 14.38
C ASP A 691 -37.11 -3.02 13.19
N ASP A 692 -37.63 -3.69 12.19
CA ASP A 692 -38.07 -3.12 10.89
C ASP A 692 -36.97 -2.39 10.10
N ARG A 693 -35.71 -2.39 10.56
CA ARG A 693 -34.55 -1.82 9.87
C ARG A 693 -33.83 -2.89 9.06
N ILE A 694 -33.37 -2.52 7.85
CA ILE A 694 -32.43 -3.36 7.08
C ILE A 694 -31.07 -3.32 7.77
N LYS A 695 -30.51 -4.49 7.95
CA LYS A 695 -29.14 -4.70 8.45
C LYS A 695 -28.39 -5.68 7.58
N ASN A 696 -27.07 -5.61 7.61
CA ASN A 696 -26.16 -6.53 6.93
C ASN A 696 -25.45 -7.42 7.95
N GLY A 697 -25.36 -8.71 7.73
CA GLY A 697 -24.66 -9.61 8.64
C GLY A 697 -24.65 -11.08 8.19
N LYS A 698 -24.34 -11.96 9.14
CA LYS A 698 -24.29 -13.42 8.92
C LYS A 698 -25.68 -14.05 8.72
N GLN A 699 -26.72 -13.37 9.20
CA GLN A 699 -28.11 -13.76 8.97
C GLN A 699 -28.50 -13.40 7.55
N SER A 700 -29.48 -14.11 6.99
CA SER A 700 -30.01 -13.85 5.66
C SER A 700 -31.53 -13.77 5.71
N GLY A 701 -32.08 -12.67 5.23
CA GLY A 701 -33.51 -12.51 5.01
C GLY A 701 -33.92 -12.94 3.58
N THR A 702 -35.12 -13.43 3.40
CA THR A 702 -35.70 -13.69 2.08
C THR A 702 -36.64 -12.55 1.72
N PHE A 703 -36.37 -11.88 0.60
CA PHE A 703 -37.11 -10.72 0.11
C PHE A 703 -37.87 -11.08 -1.15
N GLN A 704 -39.11 -10.62 -1.26
CA GLN A 704 -39.89 -10.70 -2.49
C GLN A 704 -39.64 -9.46 -3.34
N ILE A 705 -39.45 -9.65 -4.64
CA ILE A 705 -39.27 -8.59 -5.62
C ILE A 705 -40.50 -8.60 -6.53
N LYS A 706 -41.29 -7.53 -6.55
CA LYS A 706 -42.52 -7.43 -7.32
C LYS A 706 -42.52 -6.17 -8.18
N ALA A 707 -43.00 -6.29 -9.41
CA ALA A 707 -43.28 -5.13 -10.24
C ALA A 707 -44.34 -4.21 -9.57
N PRO A 708 -44.27 -2.90 -9.79
CA PRO A 708 -45.22 -1.94 -9.24
C PRO A 708 -46.66 -2.15 -9.69
#